data_a53481a4c18c5878870d28d32016e2b1
#
_entry.id   a53481a4c18c5878870d28d32016e2b1
#
_cell.length_a   1.000
_cell.length_b   1.000
_cell.length_c   1.000
_cell.angle_alpha   90.00
_cell.angle_beta   90.00
_cell.angle_gamma   90.00
#
_symmetry.space_group_name_H-M   'P 1'
#
loop_
_entity.id
_entity.type
_entity.pdbx_description
1 polymer ?
#
loop_
_entity_poly.entity_id
_entity_poly.type
_entity_poly.pdbx_seq_one_letter_code
_entity_poly.pdbx_strand_id
1 'polypeptide(L)'
;MRGGRRCGLPRWPFQYRAGSRELVVSKKFTITLTLGGSKASTKNWQLASNILDAAKPSFFLNDNSSKTWRLEKQRNADYQAPKNGLGSVNEIQIIVDKEGIYKVGYQYLMDYISVVVDSLQISMNWTPASVDPRYLELSDEYGQVPIHFVGESDGSFDTNDYFEFYGDAHKGDVSQMDDFTAENVYTLKLVESFGARMVVENGGLTVSNPNQTPFIIPDAYEETVRFEQQLVSDKLGRGWNALNPNFYREDLWFWKKINAPNLEIVPVELQYPKDTAIRTASARVALMGLTYSESLGSGEYDHEASVRLNQAMINSHTWIGQTEKIFVNQSPISNTFLQHGINNFYISLSGNTVMEDREQVMLDWAEIKYWREYKTDLDYIKFTKPSNRPNGLYQFEVSGFSNPNVSVYKIGSSVFTNLQIEPFNIEGDAPWTVALQDSVLTLSTRYYAVTENLKQNPKALRLNLPSDLKNPQNAADVALVTPFQFTKSVGTLQLKNLWESKGYTVKIIDLQDIFDEFNSGITGAEPIRDFVSYAYNNWSEPQLSHLILLGEGVDDTRDASPSRKYNLIPVKKTWTYKHGATASDNWYVCIIGNDSVPDISVARIGVWNEQQILDYAAKASSYHNNPQPQRLWNSHLTFTSGGKITDPDDIFSQQSEKIRRQ
;
A
#
# COMPACT_ATOMS: atom_id res chain seq x y z
N MET A 1 10.54 -14.52 -20.11
CA MET A 1 11.02 -14.30 -21.49
C MET A 1 9.84 -14.50 -22.41
N ARG A 2 9.36 -13.46 -23.02
CA ARG A 2 8.18 -13.44 -23.89
C ARG A 2 8.53 -14.03 -25.23
N GLY A 3 8.08 -15.18 -25.60
CA GLY A 3 8.22 -15.79 -26.91
C GLY A 3 9.54 -15.59 -27.68
N GLY A 4 10.23 -14.48 -27.45
CA GLY A 4 11.59 -14.17 -27.89
C GLY A 4 12.53 -14.10 -26.69
N ARG A 5 13.55 -14.93 -26.64
CA ARG A 5 14.57 -14.85 -25.58
C ARG A 5 15.50 -13.68 -25.86
N ARG A 6 15.42 -12.59 -25.09
CA ARG A 6 16.45 -11.56 -25.07
C ARG A 6 17.62 -12.07 -24.23
N CYS A 7 18.74 -12.24 -24.83
CA CYS A 7 20.00 -12.43 -24.13
C CYS A 7 20.73 -11.08 -24.16
N GLY A 8 20.74 -10.39 -23.04
CA GLY A 8 21.54 -9.19 -22.85
C GLY A 8 23.00 -9.61 -22.72
N LEU A 9 23.74 -9.65 -23.82
CA LEU A 9 25.18 -9.82 -23.76
C LEU A 9 25.81 -8.44 -23.60
N PRO A 10 26.57 -8.19 -22.55
CA PRO A 10 27.26 -6.91 -22.35
C PRO A 10 28.53 -6.82 -23.21
N ARG A 11 28.45 -7.18 -24.50
CA ARG A 11 29.55 -7.01 -25.45
C ARG A 11 29.07 -6.19 -26.62
N TRP A 12 29.59 -4.98 -26.66
CA TRP A 12 29.38 -4.06 -27.77
C TRP A 12 30.21 -4.56 -28.96
N PRO A 13 29.72 -4.52 -30.20
CA PRO A 13 30.50 -4.81 -31.37
C PRO A 13 31.65 -3.82 -31.60
N PHE A 14 31.76 -2.82 -30.74
CA PHE A 14 32.78 -1.78 -30.76
C PHE A 14 33.59 -1.82 -29.46
N GLN A 15 34.90 -1.86 -29.54
CA GLN A 15 35.81 -1.70 -28.41
C GLN A 15 36.75 -0.53 -28.68
N TYR A 16 36.74 0.48 -27.81
CA TYR A 16 37.75 1.54 -27.88
C TYR A 16 38.97 1.15 -27.05
N ARG A 17 40.14 1.13 -27.69
CA ARG A 17 41.42 0.93 -27.02
C ARG A 17 42.05 2.27 -26.72
N ALA A 18 41.96 2.71 -25.48
CA ALA A 18 42.43 4.04 -25.06
C ALA A 18 43.94 4.25 -25.27
N GLY A 19 44.76 3.20 -25.15
CA GLY A 19 46.22 3.26 -25.34
C GLY A 19 46.66 3.51 -26.77
N SER A 20 45.92 2.98 -27.76
CA SER A 20 46.21 3.16 -29.19
C SER A 20 45.26 4.14 -29.87
N ARG A 21 44.26 4.67 -29.18
CA ARG A 21 43.19 5.52 -29.71
C ARG A 21 42.45 4.89 -30.90
N GLU A 22 42.34 3.56 -30.90
CA GLU A 22 41.70 2.80 -31.97
C GLU A 22 40.30 2.33 -31.56
N LEU A 23 39.35 2.45 -32.50
CA LEU A 23 38.03 1.82 -32.41
C LEU A 23 38.08 0.47 -33.16
N VAL A 24 38.03 -0.61 -32.39
CA VAL A 24 37.98 -1.96 -32.97
C VAL A 24 36.52 -2.35 -33.21
N VAL A 25 36.17 -2.58 -34.46
CA VAL A 25 34.84 -3.02 -34.90
C VAL A 25 34.88 -4.50 -35.25
N SER A 26 34.13 -5.33 -34.51
CA SER A 26 34.00 -6.75 -34.84
C SER A 26 32.96 -6.94 -35.94
N LYS A 27 33.42 -7.26 -37.16
CA LYS A 27 32.54 -7.48 -38.32
C LYS A 27 31.77 -8.79 -38.26
N LYS A 28 32.22 -9.74 -37.44
CA LYS A 28 31.58 -11.06 -37.24
C LYS A 28 31.94 -11.58 -35.86
N PHE A 29 30.94 -12.01 -35.11
CA PHE A 29 31.13 -12.74 -33.84
C PHE A 29 30.14 -13.90 -33.79
N THR A 30 30.54 -14.98 -33.18
CA THR A 30 29.71 -16.16 -32.97
C THR A 30 29.32 -16.21 -31.49
N ILE A 31 28.04 -16.34 -31.23
CA ILE A 31 27.53 -16.51 -29.89
C ILE A 31 27.05 -17.93 -29.73
N THR A 32 27.68 -18.68 -28.84
CA THR A 32 27.22 -20.02 -28.46
C THR A 32 26.44 -19.91 -27.14
N LEU A 33 25.14 -20.20 -27.17
CA LEU A 33 24.29 -20.25 -26.00
C LEU A 33 24.15 -21.70 -25.54
N THR A 34 24.72 -22.03 -24.40
CA THR A 34 24.48 -23.33 -23.74
C THR A 34 23.35 -23.14 -22.73
N LEU A 35 22.18 -23.71 -23.00
CA LEU A 35 21.05 -23.69 -22.11
C LEU A 35 21.17 -24.88 -21.15
N GLY A 36 21.67 -24.63 -19.95
CA GLY A 36 21.66 -25.61 -18.86
C GLY A 36 20.29 -25.57 -18.16
N GLY A 37 19.60 -26.69 -18.09
CA GLY A 37 18.35 -26.83 -17.33
C GLY A 37 17.63 -28.13 -17.66
N SER A 38 17.08 -28.78 -16.65
CA SER A 38 16.22 -29.96 -16.73
C SER A 38 15.07 -29.74 -17.73
N LYS A 39 14.67 -30.79 -18.42
CA LYS A 39 13.52 -30.82 -19.34
C LYS A 39 12.31 -30.13 -18.69
N ALA A 40 12.08 -28.86 -19.00
CA ALA A 40 10.80 -28.22 -18.76
C ALA A 40 9.77 -28.91 -19.66
N SER A 41 8.64 -29.28 -19.11
CA SER A 41 7.50 -29.77 -19.88
C SER A 41 7.23 -28.78 -21.02
N THR A 42 7.11 -29.29 -22.22
CA THR A 42 6.74 -28.54 -23.42
C THR A 42 5.30 -28.02 -23.25
N LYS A 43 5.11 -26.92 -22.52
CA LYS A 43 3.90 -26.11 -22.66
C LYS A 43 4.14 -25.18 -23.85
N ASN A 44 3.31 -25.31 -24.86
CA ASN A 44 3.30 -24.39 -25.98
C ASN A 44 2.84 -23.03 -25.50
N TRP A 45 3.73 -22.05 -25.58
CA TRP A 45 3.46 -20.66 -25.22
C TRP A 45 3.14 -19.90 -26.50
N GLN A 46 1.90 -19.44 -26.66
CA GLN A 46 1.52 -18.53 -27.74
C GLN A 46 1.33 -17.13 -27.16
N LEU A 47 2.05 -16.17 -27.70
CA LEU A 47 1.82 -14.74 -27.47
C LEU A 47 0.84 -14.25 -28.55
N ALA A 48 -0.36 -13.90 -28.15
CA ALA A 48 -1.33 -13.27 -29.00
C ALA A 48 -1.24 -11.73 -28.88
N SER A 49 -0.15 -11.13 -29.32
CA SER A 49 -0.01 -9.68 -29.27
C SER A 49 0.37 -9.15 -30.65
N ASN A 50 -0.55 -8.46 -31.29
CA ASN A 50 -0.34 -7.76 -32.55
C ASN A 50 0.75 -6.69 -32.47
N ILE A 51 1.07 -6.20 -31.26
CA ILE A 51 2.11 -5.20 -31.03
C ILE A 51 3.51 -5.79 -31.22
N LEU A 52 3.74 -7.04 -30.76
CA LEU A 52 5.03 -7.71 -30.96
C LEU A 52 5.21 -8.15 -32.40
N ASP A 53 4.12 -8.48 -33.10
CA ASP A 53 4.16 -8.82 -34.52
C ASP A 53 4.40 -7.58 -35.41
N ALA A 54 4.00 -6.40 -34.93
CA ALA A 54 4.28 -5.12 -35.58
C ALA A 54 5.70 -4.59 -35.28
N ALA A 55 6.38 -5.12 -34.24
CA ALA A 55 7.78 -4.80 -33.99
C ALA A 55 8.64 -5.38 -35.09
N LYS A 56 9.49 -4.54 -35.69
CA LYS A 56 10.35 -4.97 -36.80
C LYS A 56 11.19 -6.19 -36.42
N PRO A 57 11.29 -7.20 -37.30
CA PRO A 57 12.03 -8.47 -37.08
C PRO A 57 13.46 -8.29 -36.58
N SER A 58 14.10 -7.15 -36.85
CA SER A 58 15.45 -6.82 -36.41
C SER A 58 15.69 -6.75 -34.91
N PHE A 59 14.61 -6.68 -34.09
CA PHE A 59 14.72 -6.64 -32.64
C PHE A 59 14.85 -8.00 -31.97
N PHE A 60 14.51 -9.09 -32.67
CA PHE A 60 14.55 -10.44 -32.10
C PHE A 60 15.44 -11.35 -32.91
N LEU A 61 16.42 -12.00 -32.28
CA LEU A 61 17.31 -12.95 -32.93
C LEU A 61 16.58 -14.21 -33.42
N ASN A 62 15.42 -14.51 -32.92
CA ASN A 62 14.64 -15.71 -33.19
C ASN A 62 13.16 -15.42 -33.49
N ASP A 63 12.87 -14.30 -34.14
CA ASP A 63 11.50 -13.84 -34.39
C ASP A 63 10.61 -14.90 -35.06
N ASN A 64 11.14 -15.60 -36.09
CA ASN A 64 10.39 -16.63 -36.78
C ASN A 64 10.03 -17.85 -35.92
N SER A 65 10.85 -18.20 -34.92
CA SER A 65 10.58 -19.30 -33.99
C SER A 65 9.78 -18.85 -32.77
N SER A 66 9.83 -17.57 -32.41
CA SER A 66 9.11 -17.02 -31.25
C SER A 66 7.60 -17.08 -31.40
N LYS A 67 7.09 -17.01 -32.63
CA LYS A 67 5.67 -17.12 -32.96
C LYS A 67 5.04 -18.46 -32.55
N THR A 68 5.85 -19.52 -32.54
CA THR A 68 5.41 -20.87 -32.13
C THR A 68 5.43 -21.07 -30.61
N TRP A 69 6.01 -20.13 -29.85
CA TRP A 69 6.16 -20.22 -28.39
C TRP A 69 5.19 -19.31 -27.63
N ARG A 70 4.14 -18.85 -28.29
CA ARG A 70 3.13 -17.99 -27.66
C ARG A 70 2.33 -18.77 -26.62
N LEU A 71 2.02 -18.11 -25.51
CA LEU A 71 1.19 -18.67 -24.44
C LEU A 71 -0.21 -18.97 -24.95
N GLU A 72 -0.66 -20.19 -24.77
CA GLU A 72 -2.10 -20.47 -24.88
C GLU A 72 -2.84 -19.81 -23.70
N LYS A 73 -3.91 -19.12 -24.02
CA LYS A 73 -4.79 -18.49 -23.06
C LYS A 73 -5.34 -19.55 -22.10
N GLN A 74 -4.93 -19.53 -20.81
CA GLN A 74 -5.52 -20.39 -19.79
C GLN A 74 -6.81 -19.72 -19.31
N ARG A 75 -7.97 -20.33 -19.64
CA ARG A 75 -9.24 -19.90 -19.03
C ARG A 75 -9.33 -20.49 -17.64
N ASN A 76 -9.60 -19.64 -16.66
CA ASN A 76 -9.96 -20.12 -15.32
C ASN A 76 -11.33 -20.76 -15.38
N ALA A 77 -11.39 -22.08 -15.17
CA ALA A 77 -12.61 -22.86 -15.22
C ALA A 77 -13.54 -22.66 -14.00
N ASP A 78 -13.06 -21.95 -12.96
CA ASP A 78 -13.73 -21.91 -11.65
C ASP A 78 -14.49 -20.59 -11.37
N TYR A 79 -14.60 -19.67 -12.34
CA TYR A 79 -15.39 -18.47 -12.12
C TYR A 79 -16.89 -18.79 -12.13
N GLN A 80 -17.52 -18.61 -10.98
CA GLN A 80 -18.98 -18.58 -10.90
C GLN A 80 -19.43 -17.10 -10.91
N ALA A 81 -20.14 -16.72 -11.94
CA ALA A 81 -20.73 -15.37 -12.03
C ALA A 81 -21.62 -15.13 -10.78
N PRO A 82 -21.59 -13.91 -10.21
CA PRO A 82 -22.53 -13.55 -9.15
C PRO A 82 -23.95 -13.83 -9.60
N LYS A 83 -24.74 -14.49 -8.76
CA LYS A 83 -26.13 -14.87 -9.08
C LYS A 83 -27.09 -13.68 -9.15
N ASN A 84 -26.63 -12.47 -8.80
CA ASN A 84 -27.47 -11.28 -8.71
C ASN A 84 -27.33 -10.45 -9.98
N GLY A 85 -28.46 -10.18 -10.63
CA GLY A 85 -28.52 -9.32 -11.81
C GLY A 85 -28.08 -7.89 -11.47
N LEU A 86 -27.45 -7.23 -12.44
CA LEU A 86 -27.10 -5.82 -12.41
C LEU A 86 -28.32 -4.98 -12.00
N GLY A 87 -28.31 -4.39 -10.81
CA GLY A 87 -29.35 -3.44 -10.41
C GLY A 87 -29.66 -3.28 -8.94
N SER A 88 -29.17 -4.14 -8.06
CA SER A 88 -29.40 -3.99 -6.62
C SER A 88 -28.12 -4.15 -5.82
N VAL A 89 -27.86 -3.20 -4.92
CA VAL A 89 -26.69 -3.19 -4.02
C VAL A 89 -26.95 -4.12 -2.85
N ASN A 90 -25.97 -4.92 -2.50
CA ASN A 90 -26.02 -5.85 -1.36
C ASN A 90 -24.99 -5.55 -0.27
N GLU A 91 -24.04 -4.68 -0.52
CA GLU A 91 -22.87 -4.48 0.31
C GLU A 91 -22.65 -3.01 0.63
N ILE A 92 -22.29 -2.75 1.88
CA ILE A 92 -21.84 -1.44 2.38
C ILE A 92 -20.39 -1.60 2.83
N GLN A 93 -19.52 -0.77 2.31
CA GLN A 93 -18.14 -0.67 2.75
C GLN A 93 -18.02 0.35 3.87
N ILE A 94 -17.39 -0.06 4.96
CA ILE A 94 -17.11 0.75 6.14
C ILE A 94 -15.62 1.10 6.10
N ILE A 95 -15.33 2.38 5.93
CA ILE A 95 -13.96 2.88 5.76
C ILE A 95 -13.41 3.31 7.12
N VAL A 96 -12.25 2.79 7.49
CA VAL A 96 -11.53 3.14 8.71
C VAL A 96 -10.09 3.53 8.39
N ASP A 97 -9.48 4.41 9.17
CA ASP A 97 -8.11 4.91 8.95
C ASP A 97 -7.27 4.95 10.24
N LYS A 98 -7.78 4.37 11.32
CA LYS A 98 -7.11 4.31 12.62
C LYS A 98 -7.38 2.99 13.32
N GLU A 99 -6.49 2.61 14.24
CA GLU A 99 -6.71 1.49 15.14
C GLU A 99 -7.73 1.85 16.23
N GLY A 100 -8.68 0.95 16.53
CA GLY A 100 -9.64 1.13 17.63
C GLY A 100 -10.92 0.32 17.52
N ILE A 101 -11.83 0.55 18.45
CA ILE A 101 -13.19 0.00 18.40
C ILE A 101 -14.09 0.96 17.65
N TYR A 102 -14.70 0.47 16.59
CA TYR A 102 -15.67 1.20 15.79
C TYR A 102 -17.08 0.80 16.17
N LYS A 103 -17.96 1.82 16.26
CA LYS A 103 -19.37 1.65 16.60
C LYS A 103 -20.23 2.11 15.43
N VAL A 104 -21.08 1.22 14.94
CA VAL A 104 -21.96 1.48 13.79
C VAL A 104 -23.40 1.24 14.20
N GLY A 105 -24.17 2.31 14.32
CA GLY A 105 -25.57 2.27 14.75
C GLY A 105 -26.57 2.26 13.59
N TYR A 106 -27.80 1.85 13.91
CA TYR A 106 -28.93 1.85 13.00
C TYR A 106 -29.09 3.18 12.25
N GLN A 107 -29.18 4.29 12.99
CA GLN A 107 -29.47 5.61 12.39
C GLN A 107 -28.36 6.04 11.43
N TYR A 108 -27.10 5.78 11.78
CA TYR A 108 -25.95 6.11 10.95
C TYR A 108 -25.99 5.40 9.58
N LEU A 109 -26.36 4.12 9.56
CA LEU A 109 -26.55 3.36 8.32
C LEU A 109 -27.78 3.85 7.54
N MET A 110 -28.90 4.06 8.21
CA MET A 110 -30.14 4.51 7.54
C MET A 110 -29.99 5.88 6.89
N ASP A 111 -29.37 6.84 7.59
CA ASP A 111 -29.13 8.18 7.04
C ASP A 111 -28.27 8.12 5.79
N TYR A 112 -27.20 7.31 5.82
CA TYR A 112 -26.34 7.13 4.67
C TYR A 112 -27.07 6.47 3.50
N ILE A 113 -27.74 5.33 3.73
CA ILE A 113 -28.46 4.56 2.70
C ILE A 113 -29.51 5.44 2.03
N SER A 114 -30.33 6.17 2.81
CA SER A 114 -31.41 7.00 2.26
C SER A 114 -30.89 8.06 1.29
N VAL A 115 -29.81 8.75 1.66
CA VAL A 115 -29.20 9.81 0.85
C VAL A 115 -28.61 9.26 -0.43
N VAL A 116 -27.88 8.14 -0.35
CA VAL A 116 -27.11 7.62 -1.50
C VAL A 116 -28.02 6.89 -2.48
N VAL A 117 -28.98 6.09 -1.99
CA VAL A 117 -29.96 5.41 -2.84
C VAL A 117 -30.76 6.41 -3.66
N ASP A 118 -31.24 7.49 -3.04
CA ASP A 118 -31.97 8.54 -3.74
C ASP A 118 -31.10 9.30 -4.74
N SER A 119 -29.88 9.63 -4.37
CA SER A 119 -28.98 10.40 -5.25
C SER A 119 -28.51 9.62 -6.47
N LEU A 120 -28.27 8.32 -6.33
CA LEU A 120 -27.79 7.44 -7.42
C LEU A 120 -28.94 6.76 -8.19
N GLN A 121 -30.18 6.90 -7.71
CA GLN A 121 -31.37 6.24 -8.31
C GLN A 121 -31.18 4.70 -8.43
N ILE A 122 -30.67 4.09 -7.35
CA ILE A 122 -30.42 2.63 -7.24
C ILE A 122 -31.36 2.02 -6.19
N SER A 123 -31.43 0.69 -6.16
CA SER A 123 -32.12 -0.04 -5.10
C SER A 123 -31.10 -0.81 -4.25
N MET A 124 -31.38 -0.95 -2.97
CA MET A 124 -30.62 -1.78 -2.06
C MET A 124 -31.44 -3.02 -1.66
N ASN A 125 -30.81 -4.19 -1.63
CA ASN A 125 -31.48 -5.46 -1.31
C ASN A 125 -31.94 -5.54 0.14
N TRP A 126 -31.34 -4.78 1.02
CA TRP A 126 -31.66 -4.74 2.44
C TRP A 126 -31.41 -3.34 3.00
N THR A 127 -32.08 -3.05 4.10
CA THR A 127 -31.81 -1.87 4.93
C THR A 127 -31.82 -2.32 6.40
N PRO A 128 -31.25 -1.58 7.34
CA PRO A 128 -31.35 -1.90 8.76
C PRO A 128 -32.80 -2.22 9.18
N ALA A 129 -33.77 -1.44 8.73
CA ALA A 129 -35.19 -1.63 9.05
C ALA A 129 -35.84 -2.92 8.47
N SER A 130 -35.19 -3.55 7.50
CA SER A 130 -35.74 -4.73 6.79
C SER A 130 -35.00 -6.03 7.03
N VAL A 131 -33.92 -6.00 7.82
CA VAL A 131 -33.00 -7.14 7.98
C VAL A 131 -33.05 -7.69 9.41
N ASP A 132 -32.98 -9.01 9.55
CA ASP A 132 -32.58 -9.62 10.80
C ASP A 132 -31.04 -9.48 10.92
N PRO A 133 -30.54 -8.72 11.92
CA PRO A 133 -29.12 -8.39 11.99
C PRO A 133 -28.22 -9.60 12.18
N ARG A 134 -28.72 -10.76 12.63
CA ARG A 134 -27.96 -11.99 12.78
C ARG A 134 -27.39 -12.50 11.44
N TYR A 135 -28.03 -12.13 10.31
CA TYR A 135 -27.56 -12.46 8.96
C TYR A 135 -26.63 -11.40 8.35
N LEU A 136 -26.26 -10.37 9.11
CA LEU A 136 -25.24 -9.42 8.68
C LEU A 136 -23.84 -9.98 8.97
N GLU A 137 -23.00 -10.01 7.94
CA GLU A 137 -21.61 -10.41 7.99
C GLU A 137 -20.72 -9.19 7.74
N LEU A 138 -19.72 -8.99 8.59
CA LEU A 138 -18.63 -8.06 8.36
C LEU A 138 -17.40 -8.84 7.93
N SER A 139 -16.71 -8.39 6.88
CA SER A 139 -15.47 -9.01 6.38
C SER A 139 -14.45 -7.97 5.97
N ASP A 140 -13.18 -8.32 6.02
CA ASP A 140 -12.04 -7.58 5.47
C ASP A 140 -11.32 -8.43 4.42
N GLU A 141 -10.12 -8.02 4.00
CA GLU A 141 -9.28 -8.76 3.05
C GLU A 141 -8.85 -10.16 3.54
N TYR A 142 -8.88 -10.40 4.86
CA TYR A 142 -8.49 -11.66 5.49
C TYR A 142 -9.66 -12.60 5.76
N GLY A 143 -10.89 -12.12 5.64
CA GLY A 143 -12.11 -12.92 5.83
C GLY A 143 -13.11 -12.29 6.81
N GLN A 144 -13.90 -13.13 7.48
CA GLN A 144 -14.94 -12.64 8.40
C GLN A 144 -14.36 -12.00 9.65
N VAL A 145 -14.86 -10.82 9.98
CA VAL A 145 -14.54 -10.06 11.19
C VAL A 145 -15.68 -10.25 12.21
N PRO A 146 -15.42 -10.84 13.38
CA PRO A 146 -16.44 -10.95 14.41
C PRO A 146 -16.90 -9.59 14.93
N ILE A 147 -18.21 -9.38 15.00
CA ILE A 147 -18.80 -8.16 15.53
C ILE A 147 -19.49 -8.43 16.87
N HIS A 148 -19.48 -7.45 17.76
CA HIS A 148 -20.33 -7.41 18.95
C HIS A 148 -21.60 -6.65 18.61
N PHE A 149 -22.73 -7.37 18.43
CA PHE A 149 -24.00 -6.75 18.10
C PHE A 149 -24.85 -6.57 19.38
N VAL A 150 -25.33 -5.37 19.60
CA VAL A 150 -26.22 -5.02 20.73
C VAL A 150 -27.60 -4.77 20.18
N GLY A 151 -28.58 -5.55 20.64
CA GLY A 151 -29.99 -5.45 20.24
C GLY A 151 -30.48 -6.61 19.35
N GLU A 152 -29.62 -7.44 18.73
CA GLU A 152 -30.03 -8.44 17.72
C GLU A 152 -30.93 -9.60 18.21
N SER A 153 -31.18 -9.72 19.54
CA SER A 153 -31.84 -10.89 20.11
C SER A 153 -33.32 -11.06 19.71
N ASP A 154 -34.00 -9.98 19.36
CA ASP A 154 -35.41 -9.97 18.91
C ASP A 154 -35.55 -10.20 17.39
N GLY A 155 -34.42 -10.24 16.63
CA GLY A 155 -34.40 -10.45 15.21
C GLY A 155 -34.68 -9.20 14.39
N SER A 156 -34.66 -8.01 15.00
CA SER A 156 -34.82 -6.71 14.38
C SER A 156 -33.55 -5.89 14.55
N PHE A 157 -33.30 -4.98 13.62
CA PHE A 157 -32.25 -3.98 13.78
C PHE A 157 -32.96 -2.62 14.02
N ASP A 158 -33.04 -2.19 15.26
CA ASP A 158 -33.83 -1.06 15.69
C ASP A 158 -33.01 0.21 15.97
N THR A 159 -33.70 1.33 16.23
CA THR A 159 -33.08 2.67 16.33
C THR A 159 -31.96 2.78 17.38
N ASN A 160 -32.01 1.98 18.45
CA ASN A 160 -31.00 1.99 19.51
C ASN A 160 -29.92 0.93 19.33
N ASP A 161 -30.07 0.08 18.33
CA ASP A 161 -29.16 -1.01 18.09
C ASP A 161 -27.90 -0.56 17.34
N TYR A 162 -26.84 -1.28 17.61
CA TYR A 162 -25.55 -1.03 16.99
C TYR A 162 -24.68 -2.29 17.04
N PHE A 163 -23.67 -2.28 16.21
CA PHE A 163 -22.58 -3.25 16.36
C PHE A 163 -21.24 -2.56 16.51
N GLU A 164 -20.31 -3.29 17.11
CA GLU A 164 -18.96 -2.87 17.36
C GLU A 164 -17.97 -3.90 16.79
N PHE A 165 -16.87 -3.41 16.29
CA PHE A 165 -15.77 -4.25 15.81
C PHE A 165 -14.43 -3.56 16.04
N TYR A 166 -13.38 -4.35 16.11
CA TYR A 166 -12.02 -3.82 16.13
C TYR A 166 -11.57 -3.56 14.69
N GLY A 167 -11.24 -2.32 14.39
CA GLY A 167 -10.71 -1.88 13.12
C GLY A 167 -9.26 -1.40 13.25
N ASP A 168 -8.49 -1.55 12.17
CA ASP A 168 -7.10 -1.06 12.08
C ASP A 168 -6.92 -0.32 10.75
N ALA A 169 -6.00 0.64 10.71
CA ALA A 169 -5.60 1.31 9.49
C ALA A 169 -4.93 0.33 8.52
N HIS A 170 -5.06 0.58 7.23
CA HIS A 170 -4.30 -0.15 6.22
C HIS A 170 -2.81 0.18 6.36
N LYS A 171 -1.96 -0.85 6.21
CA LYS A 171 -0.51 -0.74 6.37
C LYS A 171 0.19 -1.21 5.11
N GLY A 172 1.29 -0.57 4.79
CA GLY A 172 2.13 -0.99 3.66
C GLY A 172 2.96 -2.24 3.97
N ASP A 173 3.43 -2.88 2.93
CA ASP A 173 4.25 -4.10 3.04
C ASP A 173 5.64 -3.83 3.62
N VAL A 174 6.20 -2.66 3.39
CA VAL A 174 7.58 -2.28 3.74
C VAL A 174 7.62 -1.25 4.87
N SER A 175 6.67 -0.35 4.89
CA SER A 175 6.46 0.71 5.86
C SER A 175 5.17 0.47 6.64
N GLN A 176 5.03 1.07 7.83
CA GLN A 176 3.74 1.09 8.53
C GLN A 176 2.67 1.93 7.81
N MET A 177 3.09 2.78 6.88
CA MET A 177 2.22 3.60 6.07
C MET A 177 2.25 3.08 4.63
N ASP A 178 1.08 2.79 4.07
CA ASP A 178 0.96 2.42 2.66
C ASP A 178 1.21 3.64 1.75
N ASP A 179 1.73 3.39 0.54
CA ASP A 179 2.05 4.45 -0.43
C ASP A 179 0.81 5.18 -0.97
N PHE A 180 -0.36 4.54 -0.92
CA PHE A 180 -1.58 5.05 -1.56
C PHE A 180 -2.62 5.48 -0.55
N THR A 181 -2.80 4.73 0.55
CA THR A 181 -3.88 4.98 1.50
C THR A 181 -3.60 4.41 2.89
N ALA A 182 -4.06 5.11 3.93
CA ALA A 182 -4.21 4.55 5.27
C ALA A 182 -5.61 3.96 5.50
N GLU A 183 -6.50 4.09 4.52
CA GLU A 183 -7.88 3.62 4.63
C GLU A 183 -7.95 2.11 4.46
N ASN A 184 -8.48 1.42 5.47
CA ASN A 184 -8.86 0.03 5.41
C ASN A 184 -10.37 -0.09 5.16
N VAL A 185 -10.79 -1.16 4.52
CA VAL A 185 -12.16 -1.36 4.07
C VAL A 185 -12.73 -2.62 4.70
N TYR A 186 -13.84 -2.46 5.39
CA TYR A 186 -14.65 -3.54 5.95
C TYR A 186 -15.96 -3.61 5.21
N THR A 187 -16.31 -4.78 4.66
CA THR A 187 -17.54 -4.96 3.88
C THR A 187 -18.62 -5.58 4.74
N LEU A 188 -19.72 -4.86 4.91
CA LEU A 188 -20.94 -5.32 5.58
C LEU A 188 -21.94 -5.78 4.52
N LYS A 189 -22.42 -7.03 4.62
CA LYS A 189 -23.35 -7.63 3.66
C LYS A 189 -24.36 -8.53 4.33
N LEU A 190 -25.50 -8.72 3.68
CA LEU A 190 -26.49 -9.71 4.05
C LEU A 190 -26.12 -11.07 3.47
N VAL A 191 -26.09 -12.11 4.30
CA VAL A 191 -25.73 -13.50 3.93
C VAL A 191 -26.82 -14.49 4.32
N GLU A 192 -26.72 -15.73 3.81
CA GLU A 192 -27.73 -16.79 4.07
C GLU A 192 -27.54 -17.51 5.44
N SER A 193 -26.38 -17.35 6.07
CA SER A 193 -26.04 -17.90 7.38
C SER A 193 -25.74 -16.79 8.37
N PHE A 194 -25.74 -17.11 9.67
CA PHE A 194 -25.37 -16.12 10.68
C PHE A 194 -23.93 -15.66 10.50
N GLY A 195 -23.73 -14.34 10.52
CA GLY A 195 -22.40 -13.72 10.49
C GLY A 195 -21.62 -13.99 11.79
N ALA A 196 -20.30 -13.85 11.72
CA ALA A 196 -19.45 -14.07 12.88
C ALA A 196 -19.74 -13.03 13.99
N ARG A 197 -19.82 -13.53 15.23
CA ARG A 197 -20.07 -12.71 16.43
C ARG A 197 -18.93 -12.85 17.42
N MET A 198 -18.60 -11.75 18.09
CA MET A 198 -17.75 -11.83 19.28
C MET A 198 -18.44 -12.63 20.36
N VAL A 199 -17.68 -13.51 21.01
CA VAL A 199 -18.19 -14.26 22.18
C VAL A 199 -18.27 -13.31 23.36
N VAL A 200 -19.38 -13.35 24.10
CA VAL A 200 -19.49 -12.61 25.37
C VAL A 200 -18.88 -13.49 26.47
N GLU A 201 -17.70 -13.08 26.96
CA GLU A 201 -16.98 -13.78 28.01
C GLU A 201 -17.23 -13.13 29.39
N ASN A 202 -17.24 -13.95 30.45
CA ASN A 202 -17.33 -13.45 31.80
C ASN A 202 -15.93 -13.10 32.33
N GLY A 203 -15.65 -11.80 32.50
CA GLY A 203 -14.40 -11.30 33.07
C GLY A 203 -14.42 -11.15 34.59
N GLY A 204 -15.51 -11.57 35.27
CA GLY A 204 -15.67 -11.41 36.71
C GLY A 204 -14.57 -12.08 37.54
N LEU A 205 -14.15 -11.40 38.62
CA LEU A 205 -13.08 -11.88 39.47
C LEU A 205 -13.55 -13.04 40.35
N THR A 206 -12.82 -14.15 40.36
CA THR A 206 -13.00 -15.25 41.31
C THR A 206 -12.08 -15.05 42.50
N VAL A 207 -12.61 -15.28 43.70
CA VAL A 207 -11.82 -15.22 44.92
C VAL A 207 -10.80 -16.38 44.91
N SER A 208 -9.54 -16.07 45.24
CA SER A 208 -8.51 -17.11 45.41
C SER A 208 -8.96 -18.13 46.45
N ASN A 209 -9.15 -19.39 46.00
CA ASN A 209 -9.46 -20.51 46.86
C ASN A 209 -8.26 -21.48 46.79
N PRO A 210 -7.75 -22.00 47.91
CA PRO A 210 -6.64 -22.97 47.95
C PRO A 210 -6.83 -24.19 47.06
N ASN A 211 -8.08 -24.50 46.71
CA ASN A 211 -8.44 -25.65 45.86
C ASN A 211 -8.69 -25.32 44.39
N GLN A 212 -8.47 -24.06 43.99
CA GLN A 212 -8.62 -23.59 42.60
C GLN A 212 -7.27 -23.30 41.96
N THR A 213 -7.23 -23.31 40.63
CA THR A 213 -6.02 -22.91 39.88
C THR A 213 -5.62 -21.49 40.26
N PRO A 214 -4.38 -21.26 40.75
CA PRO A 214 -3.95 -19.91 41.07
C PRO A 214 -3.92 -19.03 39.83
N PHE A 215 -4.39 -17.79 39.95
CA PHE A 215 -4.29 -16.80 38.89
C PHE A 215 -3.01 -15.96 39.03
N ILE A 216 -2.54 -15.40 37.91
CA ILE A 216 -1.36 -14.55 37.84
C ILE A 216 -1.82 -13.09 37.71
N ILE A 217 -1.37 -12.22 38.62
CA ILE A 217 -1.53 -10.76 38.49
C ILE A 217 -0.21 -10.22 37.93
N PRO A 218 -0.16 -9.80 36.67
CA PRO A 218 1.05 -9.26 36.08
C PRO A 218 1.18 -7.76 36.37
N ASP A 219 2.41 -7.31 36.61
CA ASP A 219 2.73 -5.90 36.88
C ASP A 219 3.12 -5.09 35.65
N ALA A 220 3.50 -5.78 34.56
CA ALA A 220 3.91 -5.17 33.29
C ALA A 220 3.89 -6.22 32.15
N TYR A 221 3.84 -5.75 30.94
CA TYR A 221 3.97 -6.54 29.72
C TYR A 221 4.96 -5.89 28.74
N GLU A 222 5.44 -6.64 27.75
CA GLU A 222 6.30 -6.10 26.71
C GLU A 222 5.45 -5.45 25.60
N GLU A 223 5.73 -4.19 25.36
CA GLU A 223 5.18 -3.43 24.24
C GLU A 223 6.28 -3.10 23.23
N THR A 224 5.95 -3.16 21.96
CA THR A 224 6.81 -2.69 20.86
C THR A 224 6.12 -1.53 20.20
N VAL A 225 6.77 -0.38 20.17
CA VAL A 225 6.28 0.84 19.52
C VAL A 225 7.25 1.22 18.42
N ARG A 226 6.75 1.34 17.19
CA ARG A 226 7.48 1.86 16.04
C ARG A 226 7.05 3.30 15.80
N PHE A 227 8.02 4.15 15.59
CA PHE A 227 7.88 5.56 15.26
C PHE A 227 8.37 5.76 13.84
N GLU A 228 7.51 6.29 13.00
CA GLU A 228 7.76 6.49 11.58
C GLU A 228 6.94 7.67 11.08
N GLN A 229 7.55 8.51 10.24
CA GLN A 229 6.86 9.61 9.57
C GLN A 229 7.36 9.72 8.12
N GLN A 230 6.47 9.92 7.20
CA GLN A 230 6.79 10.04 5.78
C GLN A 230 6.79 11.52 5.37
N LEU A 231 7.81 12.27 5.77
CA LEU A 231 7.91 13.73 5.53
C LEU A 231 8.82 14.10 4.37
N VAL A 232 9.83 13.28 4.08
CA VAL A 232 10.86 13.58 3.08
C VAL A 232 10.92 12.46 2.08
N SER A 233 10.80 12.77 0.80
CA SER A 233 10.92 11.81 -0.29
C SER A 233 12.34 11.81 -0.86
N ASP A 234 12.94 10.62 -1.01
CA ASP A 234 14.16 10.43 -1.79
C ASP A 234 13.84 9.86 -3.17
N LYS A 235 13.70 10.76 -4.14
CA LYS A 235 13.40 10.37 -5.53
C LYS A 235 14.64 10.08 -6.37
N LEU A 236 15.80 10.62 -6.00
CA LEU A 236 16.97 10.68 -6.87
C LEU A 236 18.22 9.99 -6.29
N GLY A 237 18.26 9.80 -4.95
CA GLY A 237 19.51 9.47 -4.26
C GLY A 237 20.07 8.07 -4.55
N ARG A 238 19.25 7.10 -4.91
CA ARG A 238 19.66 5.67 -5.02
C ARG A 238 20.05 5.23 -6.43
N GLY A 239 20.25 6.16 -7.35
CA GLY A 239 20.35 5.87 -8.78
C GLY A 239 21.53 5.02 -9.22
N TRP A 240 22.63 5.01 -8.50
CA TRP A 240 23.88 4.44 -9.01
C TRP A 240 24.17 3.02 -8.52
N ASN A 241 23.73 2.63 -7.34
CA ASN A 241 23.91 1.28 -6.80
C ASN A 241 22.71 0.35 -6.99
N ALA A 242 21.65 0.85 -7.54
CA ALA A 242 20.41 0.12 -7.64
C ALA A 242 20.34 -0.73 -8.93
N LEU A 243 21.21 -1.67 -9.06
CA LEU A 243 20.91 -2.94 -9.73
C LEU A 243 20.00 -3.79 -8.81
N ASN A 244 19.25 -3.13 -7.91
CA ASN A 244 18.36 -3.81 -6.98
C ASN A 244 17.08 -4.22 -7.71
N PRO A 245 16.87 -5.50 -8.01
CA PRO A 245 15.66 -5.98 -8.69
C PRO A 245 14.39 -5.83 -7.84
N ASN A 246 14.52 -5.47 -6.57
CA ASN A 246 13.41 -5.31 -5.61
C ASN A 246 13.04 -3.83 -5.36
N PHE A 247 13.47 -2.94 -6.21
CA PHE A 247 13.24 -1.49 -6.05
C PHE A 247 11.78 -1.10 -5.80
N TYR A 248 10.79 -1.79 -6.38
CA TYR A 248 9.35 -1.50 -6.16
C TYR A 248 8.83 -1.87 -4.77
N ARG A 249 9.69 -2.44 -3.92
CA ARG A 249 9.39 -2.76 -2.53
C ARG A 249 10.16 -1.89 -1.53
N GLU A 250 10.99 -0.97 -2.02
CA GLU A 250 11.75 -0.08 -1.15
C GLU A 250 10.92 1.12 -0.77
N ASP A 251 11.00 1.51 0.50
CA ASP A 251 10.43 2.75 0.99
C ASP A 251 11.17 3.94 0.36
N LEU A 252 10.40 4.89 -0.17
CA LEU A 252 10.90 6.13 -0.75
C LEU A 252 10.66 7.34 0.15
N TRP A 253 10.01 7.13 1.28
CA TRP A 253 9.64 8.15 2.22
C TRP A 253 10.38 7.97 3.53
N PHE A 254 10.88 9.06 4.05
CA PHE A 254 11.68 9.09 5.26
C PHE A 254 11.13 10.13 6.22
N TRP A 255 11.43 9.91 7.49
CA TRP A 255 11.05 10.83 8.54
C TRP A 255 11.81 12.15 8.41
N LYS A 256 13.14 12.08 8.26
CA LYS A 256 13.98 13.28 8.28
C LYS A 256 15.32 13.07 7.57
N LYS A 257 15.78 14.12 6.89
CA LYS A 257 17.14 14.20 6.37
C LYS A 257 18.08 14.82 7.42
N ILE A 258 19.23 14.21 7.65
CA ILE A 258 20.27 14.65 8.58
C ILE A 258 21.56 14.88 7.79
N ASN A 259 22.20 16.05 7.98
CA ASN A 259 23.44 16.43 7.32
C ASN A 259 24.56 16.46 8.37
N ALA A 260 25.77 16.00 8.03
CA ALA A 260 26.94 16.11 8.89
C ALA A 260 27.60 17.50 8.80
N PRO A 261 28.34 17.94 9.83
CA PRO A 261 28.31 17.39 11.18
C PRO A 261 27.06 17.84 11.95
N ASN A 262 26.38 16.94 12.63
CA ASN A 262 25.16 17.29 13.38
C ASN A 262 24.85 16.29 14.48
N LEU A 263 24.17 16.79 15.52
CA LEU A 263 23.48 15.99 16.52
C LEU A 263 21.97 16.23 16.38
N GLU A 264 21.29 15.29 15.77
CA GLU A 264 19.83 15.33 15.62
C GLU A 264 19.14 14.73 16.83
N ILE A 265 18.12 15.43 17.36
CA ILE A 265 17.30 14.99 18.47
C ILE A 265 15.91 14.66 17.94
N VAL A 266 15.50 13.41 18.11
CA VAL A 266 14.21 12.91 17.64
C VAL A 266 13.38 12.50 18.88
N PRO A 267 12.40 13.33 19.27
CA PRO A 267 11.52 13.00 20.39
C PRO A 267 10.51 11.93 19.99
N VAL A 268 10.30 10.97 20.89
CA VAL A 268 9.30 9.90 20.78
C VAL A 268 8.57 9.76 22.11
N GLU A 269 7.31 9.38 22.08
CA GLU A 269 6.49 9.28 23.28
C GLU A 269 6.29 7.82 23.70
N LEU A 270 6.57 7.50 24.95
CA LEU A 270 6.31 6.18 25.55
C LEU A 270 5.29 6.29 26.68
N GLN A 271 4.47 5.26 26.77
CA GLN A 271 3.45 5.14 27.79
C GLN A 271 3.93 4.26 28.94
N TYR A 272 3.99 4.80 30.13
CA TYR A 272 4.22 4.14 31.43
C TYR A 272 5.26 3.03 31.41
N PRO A 273 6.54 3.29 31.06
CA PRO A 273 7.61 2.31 31.24
C PRO A 273 7.72 1.87 32.70
N LYS A 274 7.80 0.55 32.92
CA LYS A 274 7.95 0.00 34.27
C LYS A 274 9.31 0.37 34.85
N ASP A 275 9.30 1.25 35.82
CA ASP A 275 10.55 1.74 36.48
C ASP A 275 11.16 0.66 37.37
N THR A 276 11.91 -0.25 36.78
CA THR A 276 12.67 -1.27 37.52
C THR A 276 13.89 -1.70 36.73
N ALA A 277 15.03 -1.84 37.44
CA ALA A 277 16.29 -2.27 36.84
C ALA A 277 16.32 -3.74 36.40
N ILE A 278 15.35 -4.55 36.83
CA ILE A 278 15.23 -5.97 36.43
C ILE A 278 14.68 -6.09 35.00
N ARG A 279 13.95 -5.08 34.55
CA ARG A 279 13.33 -5.04 33.20
C ARG A 279 14.28 -4.35 32.25
N THR A 280 14.35 -4.89 31.04
CA THR A 280 15.20 -4.33 29.99
C THR A 280 14.42 -4.04 28.74
N ALA A 281 14.82 -2.99 28.06
CA ALA A 281 14.31 -2.58 26.76
C ALA A 281 15.33 -2.91 25.66
N SER A 282 14.84 -2.92 24.44
CA SER A 282 15.66 -2.87 23.23
C SER A 282 15.18 -1.76 22.30
N ALA A 283 16.12 -1.20 21.54
CA ALA A 283 15.81 -0.15 20.57
C ALA A 283 16.50 -0.41 19.24
N ARG A 284 15.83 -0.01 18.18
CA ARG A 284 16.32 -0.10 16.80
C ARG A 284 16.07 1.23 16.10
N VAL A 285 17.00 1.62 15.23
CA VAL A 285 16.85 2.81 14.37
C VAL A 285 17.36 2.48 12.99
N ALA A 286 16.58 2.77 11.97
CA ALA A 286 16.98 2.61 10.58
C ALA A 286 17.43 3.96 10.00
N LEU A 287 18.64 3.99 9.47
CA LEU A 287 19.20 5.11 8.73
C LEU A 287 19.53 4.65 7.30
N MET A 288 19.20 5.48 6.32
CA MET A 288 19.55 5.27 4.92
C MET A 288 20.64 6.25 4.52
N GLY A 289 21.76 5.73 4.00
CA GLY A 289 22.79 6.58 3.37
C GLY A 289 22.27 7.29 2.13
N LEU A 290 22.49 8.59 2.03
CA LEU A 290 22.05 9.38 0.87
C LEU A 290 23.21 9.76 -0.05
N THR A 291 24.37 10.02 0.52
CA THR A 291 25.59 10.38 -0.21
C THR A 291 26.48 9.16 -0.43
N TYR A 292 27.38 9.25 -1.41
CA TYR A 292 28.37 8.22 -1.67
C TYR A 292 29.57 8.81 -2.42
N SER A 293 30.72 8.15 -2.31
CA SER A 293 31.93 8.44 -3.08
C SER A 293 32.12 7.40 -4.18
N GLU A 294 32.44 7.84 -5.40
CA GLU A 294 32.73 6.95 -6.53
C GLU A 294 34.04 6.17 -6.36
N SER A 295 34.93 6.65 -5.50
CA SER A 295 36.24 6.01 -5.23
C SER A 295 36.55 6.05 -3.73
N LEU A 296 36.51 4.89 -3.08
CA LEU A 296 36.88 4.71 -1.70
C LEU A 296 38.25 4.01 -1.60
N GLY A 297 39.12 4.54 -0.74
CA GLY A 297 40.33 3.88 -0.33
C GLY A 297 40.05 2.70 0.62
N SER A 298 41.06 1.87 0.85
CA SER A 298 40.92 0.75 1.79
C SER A 298 40.68 1.27 3.21
N GLY A 299 39.56 0.88 3.81
CA GLY A 299 39.17 1.29 5.15
C GLY A 299 38.42 2.62 5.22
N GLU A 300 38.13 3.24 4.08
CA GLU A 300 37.30 4.44 4.01
C GLU A 300 35.80 4.08 3.92
N TYR A 301 34.96 4.98 4.36
CA TYR A 301 33.50 4.84 4.37
C TYR A 301 32.81 6.17 4.09
N ASP A 302 31.58 6.09 3.54
CA ASP A 302 30.78 7.27 3.20
C ASP A 302 30.05 7.85 4.42
N HIS A 303 29.69 6.97 5.39
CA HIS A 303 28.86 7.31 6.51
C HIS A 303 29.43 6.83 7.84
N GLU A 304 29.30 7.68 8.86
CA GLU A 304 29.55 7.35 10.25
C GLU A 304 28.47 7.95 11.14
N ALA A 305 27.73 7.10 11.84
CA ALA A 305 26.71 7.55 12.78
C ALA A 305 26.79 6.83 14.13
N SER A 306 26.43 7.55 15.18
CA SER A 306 26.16 6.99 16.50
C SER A 306 24.76 7.32 16.96
N VAL A 307 24.08 6.35 17.58
CA VAL A 307 22.70 6.47 18.04
C VAL A 307 22.59 6.16 19.53
N ARG A 308 21.91 7.03 20.28
CA ARG A 308 21.58 6.85 21.69
C ARG A 308 20.08 7.02 21.90
N LEU A 309 19.54 6.33 22.91
CA LEU A 309 18.20 6.57 23.44
C LEU A 309 18.33 7.08 24.86
N ASN A 310 17.94 8.33 25.11
CA ASN A 310 18.19 9.04 26.37
C ASN A 310 19.67 8.93 26.76
N GLN A 311 19.97 8.24 27.87
CA GLN A 311 21.32 8.03 28.36
C GLN A 311 21.98 6.76 27.78
N ALA A 312 21.22 5.86 27.18
CA ALA A 312 21.71 4.56 26.73
C ALA A 312 22.30 4.65 25.32
N MET A 313 23.55 4.18 25.15
CA MET A 313 24.11 3.98 23.81
C MET A 313 23.45 2.80 23.15
N ILE A 314 22.91 3.01 21.95
CA ILE A 314 22.39 1.94 21.09
C ILE A 314 23.57 1.33 20.33
N ASN A 315 24.13 2.07 19.39
CA ASN A 315 25.24 1.57 18.57
C ASN A 315 25.95 2.72 17.85
N SER A 316 27.12 2.39 17.28
CA SER A 316 27.83 3.22 16.32
C SER A 316 28.24 2.37 15.14
N HIS A 317 28.04 2.84 13.92
CA HIS A 317 28.38 2.14 12.70
C HIS A 317 28.97 3.08 11.65
N THR A 318 29.84 2.49 10.84
CA THR A 318 30.26 3.03 9.54
C THR A 318 29.71 2.15 8.43
N TRP A 319 29.38 2.75 7.26
CA TRP A 319 28.94 2.00 6.10
C TRP A 319 29.21 2.75 4.79
N ILE A 320 29.03 2.05 3.68
CA ILE A 320 29.35 2.54 2.35
C ILE A 320 28.05 2.66 1.53
N GLY A 321 27.95 3.76 0.78
CA GLY A 321 26.96 3.95 -0.24
C GLY A 321 25.55 4.23 0.26
N GLN A 322 24.64 4.25 -0.70
CA GLN A 322 23.22 4.54 -0.50
C GLN A 322 22.47 3.27 -0.05
N THR A 323 22.80 2.79 1.14
CA THR A 323 22.25 1.56 1.72
C THR A 323 21.67 1.81 3.09
N GLU A 324 20.68 1.00 3.47
CA GLU A 324 20.11 1.03 4.82
C GLU A 324 21.08 0.44 5.85
N LYS A 325 21.12 1.09 7.01
CA LYS A 325 21.83 0.59 8.18
C LYS A 325 20.91 0.61 9.39
N ILE A 326 20.64 -0.58 9.93
CA ILE A 326 19.83 -0.72 11.15
C ILE A 326 20.76 -0.75 12.36
N PHE A 327 20.57 0.20 13.26
CA PHE A 327 21.24 0.29 14.54
C PHE A 327 20.42 -0.48 15.56
N VAL A 328 21.04 -1.46 16.19
CA VAL A 328 20.43 -2.31 17.24
C VAL A 328 21.30 -2.19 18.49
N ASN A 329 20.68 -2.04 19.66
CA ASN A 329 21.45 -1.95 20.90
C ASN A 329 22.26 -3.23 21.14
N GLN A 330 23.55 -3.04 21.46
CA GLN A 330 24.51 -4.14 21.72
C GLN A 330 24.31 -4.79 23.09
N SER A 331 23.82 -4.02 24.04
CA SER A 331 23.51 -4.47 25.39
C SER A 331 22.08 -4.10 25.74
N PRO A 332 21.39 -4.90 26.56
CA PRO A 332 20.04 -4.55 27.01
C PRO A 332 20.03 -3.17 27.69
N ILE A 333 19.04 -2.37 27.35
CA ILE A 333 18.82 -1.04 27.91
C ILE A 333 18.02 -1.21 29.20
N SER A 334 18.47 -0.66 30.34
CA SER A 334 17.64 -0.68 31.55
C SER A 334 16.34 0.09 31.32
N ASN A 335 15.21 -0.49 31.70
CA ASN A 335 13.90 0.19 31.58
C ASN A 335 13.84 1.49 32.41
N THR A 336 14.70 1.62 33.42
CA THR A 336 14.85 2.86 34.23
C THR A 336 15.40 4.05 33.45
N PHE A 337 15.95 3.83 32.25
CA PHE A 337 16.38 4.92 31.36
C PHE A 337 15.23 5.49 30.52
N LEU A 338 14.07 4.84 30.54
CA LEU A 338 12.87 5.26 29.85
C LEU A 338 11.93 5.96 30.83
N GLN A 339 11.15 6.90 30.31
CA GLN A 339 10.16 7.62 31.12
C GLN A 339 8.82 7.68 30.40
N HIS A 340 7.77 7.85 31.18
CA HIS A 340 6.47 8.19 30.62
C HIS A 340 6.53 9.57 29.95
N GLY A 341 5.93 9.69 28.76
CA GLY A 341 6.01 10.86 27.92
C GLY A 341 7.25 10.84 27.01
N ILE A 342 7.92 11.98 26.88
CA ILE A 342 8.94 12.20 25.85
C ILE A 342 10.26 11.51 26.22
N ASN A 343 10.74 10.66 25.31
CA ASN A 343 12.07 10.08 25.27
C ASN A 343 12.77 10.57 23.99
N ASN A 344 14.09 10.64 23.97
CA ASN A 344 14.81 11.21 22.85
C ASN A 344 15.80 10.21 22.24
N PHE A 345 15.70 9.99 20.94
CA PHE A 345 16.81 9.47 20.18
C PHE A 345 17.77 10.60 19.83
N TYR A 346 19.06 10.36 20.03
CA TYR A 346 20.15 11.24 19.65
C TYR A 346 20.92 10.56 18.53
N ILE A 347 20.89 11.13 17.34
CA ILE A 347 21.58 10.63 16.14
C ILE A 347 22.68 11.60 15.81
N SER A 348 23.95 11.18 15.95
CA SER A 348 25.11 12.00 15.69
C SER A 348 25.81 11.54 14.43
N LEU A 349 26.03 12.46 13.51
CA LEU A 349 26.91 12.33 12.34
C LEU A 349 28.19 13.13 12.63
N SER A 350 29.35 12.48 12.59
CA SER A 350 30.62 13.11 12.94
C SER A 350 31.18 14.02 11.83
N GLY A 351 30.90 13.68 10.56
CA GLY A 351 31.58 14.26 9.41
C GLY A 351 33.02 13.76 9.22
N ASN A 352 33.45 12.76 9.98
CA ASN A 352 34.81 12.17 9.86
C ASN A 352 34.86 11.06 8.79
N THR A 353 34.19 11.26 7.69
CA THR A 353 34.11 10.34 6.55
C THR A 353 34.76 10.96 5.32
N VAL A 354 34.87 10.21 4.22
CA VAL A 354 35.32 10.76 2.94
C VAL A 354 34.37 11.82 2.38
N MET A 355 33.15 11.86 2.88
CA MET A 355 32.15 12.84 2.48
C MET A 355 32.26 14.15 3.26
N GLU A 356 32.95 14.14 4.42
CA GLU A 356 33.10 15.29 5.32
C GLU A 356 31.76 15.95 5.64
N ASP A 357 31.64 17.25 5.46
CA ASP A 357 30.42 18.05 5.66
C ASP A 357 29.30 17.80 4.61
N ARG A 358 29.62 17.04 3.57
CA ARG A 358 28.66 16.61 2.56
C ARG A 358 27.94 15.31 2.91
N GLU A 359 28.36 14.63 3.98
CA GLU A 359 27.70 13.43 4.45
C GLU A 359 26.21 13.69 4.76
N GLN A 360 25.32 12.88 4.20
CA GLN A 360 23.87 12.97 4.38
C GLN A 360 23.28 11.59 4.59
N VAL A 361 22.39 11.48 5.58
CA VAL A 361 21.58 10.27 5.81
C VAL A 361 20.12 10.63 5.98
N MET A 362 19.23 9.68 5.73
CA MET A 362 17.81 9.76 6.02
C MET A 362 17.50 8.92 7.25
N LEU A 363 16.79 9.49 8.21
CA LEU A 363 16.11 8.72 9.25
C LEU A 363 14.84 8.13 8.64
N ASP A 364 14.71 6.83 8.70
CA ASP A 364 13.54 6.11 8.23
C ASP A 364 12.57 5.89 9.41
N TRP A 365 12.89 5.01 10.31
CA TRP A 365 12.08 4.72 11.48
C TRP A 365 12.93 4.44 12.73
N ALA A 366 12.25 4.51 13.88
CA ALA A 366 12.79 4.06 15.16
C ALA A 366 11.78 3.13 15.85
N GLU A 367 12.28 2.16 16.60
CA GLU A 367 11.46 1.19 17.32
C GLU A 367 12.02 0.99 18.74
N ILE A 368 11.12 0.92 19.71
CA ILE A 368 11.44 0.61 21.09
C ILE A 368 10.56 -0.53 21.55
N LYS A 369 11.19 -1.61 22.05
CA LYS A 369 10.50 -2.67 22.78
C LYS A 369 10.86 -2.52 24.25
N TYR A 370 9.85 -2.34 25.11
CA TYR A 370 10.04 -2.04 26.53
C TYR A 370 8.96 -2.72 27.39
N TRP A 371 9.17 -2.73 28.69
CA TRP A 371 8.17 -3.19 29.64
C TRP A 371 7.28 -2.03 30.08
N ARG A 372 6.00 -2.14 29.75
CA ARG A 372 4.96 -1.16 30.05
C ARG A 372 4.08 -1.65 31.20
N GLU A 373 3.68 -0.75 32.08
CA GLU A 373 2.66 -0.99 33.09
C GLU A 373 1.28 -1.13 32.45
N TYR A 374 0.36 -1.83 33.13
CA TYR A 374 -1.05 -1.86 32.78
C TYR A 374 -1.72 -0.55 33.21
N LYS A 375 -1.34 0.53 32.54
CA LYS A 375 -1.76 1.87 32.85
C LYS A 375 -1.91 2.74 31.61
N THR A 376 -2.91 3.63 31.63
CA THR A 376 -3.17 4.59 30.55
C THR A 376 -3.54 5.97 31.14
N ASP A 377 -3.34 7.00 30.36
CA ASP A 377 -3.90 8.34 30.51
C ASP A 377 -4.61 8.80 29.23
N LEU A 378 -4.72 7.87 28.25
CA LEU A 378 -5.33 8.10 26.96
C LEU A 378 -6.75 7.54 26.87
N ASP A 379 -7.29 7.02 28.00
CA ASP A 379 -8.61 6.37 28.06
C ASP A 379 -8.75 5.12 27.15
N TYR A 380 -7.64 4.63 26.62
CA TYR A 380 -7.56 3.33 25.95
C TYR A 380 -6.17 2.69 26.14
N ILE A 381 -6.11 1.39 26.03
CA ILE A 381 -4.85 0.64 26.07
C ILE A 381 -5.00 -0.69 25.32
N LYS A 382 -3.97 -1.03 24.53
CA LYS A 382 -3.79 -2.36 23.98
C LYS A 382 -2.75 -3.09 24.82
N PHE A 383 -3.06 -4.31 25.28
CA PHE A 383 -2.17 -5.06 26.16
C PHE A 383 -2.23 -6.56 25.92
N THR A 384 -1.29 -7.28 26.55
CA THR A 384 -1.19 -8.75 26.51
C THR A 384 -0.65 -9.27 27.82
N LYS A 385 -0.54 -10.59 27.97
CA LYS A 385 0.21 -11.18 29.09
C LYS A 385 1.71 -10.94 28.93
N PRO A 386 2.49 -10.94 30.02
CA PRO A 386 3.95 -10.89 29.94
C PRO A 386 4.52 -12.08 29.15
N SER A 387 5.52 -11.83 28.32
CA SER A 387 6.16 -12.87 27.50
C SER A 387 6.91 -13.92 28.33
N ASN A 388 7.42 -13.52 29.47
CA ASN A 388 8.20 -14.34 30.41
C ASN A 388 7.34 -15.13 31.43
N ARG A 389 6.01 -15.11 31.29
CA ARG A 389 5.08 -15.86 32.16
C ARG A 389 4.36 -16.96 31.36
N PRO A 390 4.03 -18.09 31.99
CA PRO A 390 3.34 -19.21 31.32
C PRO A 390 1.93 -18.81 30.85
N ASN A 391 1.33 -19.64 30.05
CA ASN A 391 -0.10 -19.59 29.79
C ASN A 391 -0.88 -19.99 31.06
N GLY A 392 -2.09 -19.50 31.22
CA GLY A 392 -2.91 -19.79 32.40
C GLY A 392 -3.95 -18.71 32.67
N LEU A 393 -4.51 -18.76 33.88
CA LEU A 393 -5.48 -17.78 34.35
C LEU A 393 -4.75 -16.51 34.80
N TYR A 394 -5.11 -15.38 34.18
CA TYR A 394 -4.60 -14.07 34.50
C TYR A 394 -5.69 -13.18 35.10
N GLN A 395 -5.32 -12.37 36.08
CA GLN A 395 -6.10 -11.21 36.48
C GLN A 395 -5.37 -9.97 36.03
N PHE A 396 -5.92 -9.29 35.04
CA PHE A 396 -5.41 -8.01 34.56
C PHE A 396 -6.08 -6.86 35.34
N GLU A 397 -5.26 -5.92 35.80
CA GLU A 397 -5.71 -4.70 36.49
C GLU A 397 -5.17 -3.50 35.73
N VAL A 398 -6.02 -2.84 34.98
CA VAL A 398 -5.65 -1.71 34.11
C VAL A 398 -6.16 -0.42 34.72
N SER A 399 -5.25 0.46 35.10
CA SER A 399 -5.58 1.73 35.77
C SER A 399 -5.45 2.95 34.86
N GLY A 400 -6.00 4.06 35.28
CA GLY A 400 -5.76 5.37 34.69
C GLY A 400 -6.89 5.92 33.82
N PHE A 401 -8.04 5.25 33.75
CA PHE A 401 -9.20 5.73 32.98
C PHE A 401 -9.86 6.94 33.63
N SER A 402 -10.28 7.91 32.81
CA SER A 402 -10.92 9.13 33.28
C SER A 402 -12.38 8.91 33.71
N ASN A 403 -13.03 7.83 33.27
CA ASN A 403 -14.41 7.50 33.62
C ASN A 403 -14.62 5.97 33.71
N PRO A 404 -15.70 5.51 34.41
CA PRO A 404 -15.95 4.09 34.65
C PRO A 404 -16.56 3.34 33.45
N ASN A 405 -16.99 4.02 32.39
CA ASN A 405 -17.65 3.37 31.27
C ASN A 405 -16.58 2.77 30.31
N VAL A 406 -15.94 1.70 30.76
CA VAL A 406 -14.88 1.03 30.04
C VAL A 406 -15.37 -0.30 29.51
N SER A 407 -15.13 -0.57 28.24
CA SER A 407 -15.29 -1.88 27.60
C SER A 407 -13.94 -2.54 27.38
N VAL A 408 -13.87 -3.87 27.54
CA VAL A 408 -12.67 -4.63 27.25
C VAL A 408 -12.99 -5.70 26.20
N TYR A 409 -12.16 -5.75 25.17
CA TYR A 409 -12.27 -6.69 24.05
C TYR A 409 -11.03 -7.59 24.02
N LYS A 410 -11.23 -8.86 23.73
CA LYS A 410 -10.19 -9.76 23.23
C LYS A 410 -10.20 -9.63 21.72
N ILE A 411 -9.21 -8.93 21.16
CA ILE A 411 -9.18 -8.53 19.75
C ILE A 411 -9.46 -9.71 18.83
N GLY A 412 -10.44 -9.54 17.93
CA GLY A 412 -10.85 -10.53 16.93
C GLY A 412 -11.65 -11.72 17.47
N SER A 413 -12.07 -11.73 18.75
CA SER A 413 -12.79 -12.90 19.29
C SER A 413 -13.91 -12.61 20.29
N SER A 414 -13.70 -11.73 21.27
CA SER A 414 -14.62 -11.65 22.40
C SER A 414 -14.75 -10.25 22.96
N VAL A 415 -15.86 -10.01 23.70
CA VAL A 415 -16.07 -8.87 24.58
C VAL A 415 -16.32 -9.37 26.00
N PHE A 416 -15.80 -8.66 27.00
CA PHE A 416 -15.94 -9.05 28.39
C PHE A 416 -17.10 -8.34 29.09
N THR A 417 -17.81 -9.08 29.92
CA THR A 417 -18.83 -8.60 30.84
C THR A 417 -18.41 -8.83 32.29
N ASN A 418 -19.15 -8.26 33.24
CA ASN A 418 -18.89 -8.41 34.68
C ASN A 418 -17.48 -7.93 35.09
N LEU A 419 -16.97 -6.91 34.41
CA LEU A 419 -15.72 -6.26 34.79
C LEU A 419 -15.84 -5.65 36.18
N GLN A 420 -14.80 -5.75 37.00
CA GLN A 420 -14.74 -5.00 38.23
C GLN A 420 -14.11 -3.63 37.94
N ILE A 421 -14.85 -2.56 38.22
CA ILE A 421 -14.44 -1.18 37.95
C ILE A 421 -14.42 -0.42 39.27
N GLU A 422 -13.24 0.07 39.67
CA GLU A 422 -13.05 0.73 40.96
C GLU A 422 -12.45 2.13 40.76
N PRO A 423 -12.93 3.15 41.49
CA PRO A 423 -12.31 4.48 41.51
C PRO A 423 -10.98 4.48 42.28
N PHE A 424 -10.21 5.55 42.12
CA PHE A 424 -8.96 5.75 42.82
C PHE A 424 -9.15 5.81 44.35
N ASN A 425 -10.28 6.40 44.81
CA ASN A 425 -10.58 6.60 46.21
C ASN A 425 -12.05 6.27 46.51
N ILE A 426 -12.41 6.30 47.78
CA ILE A 426 -13.75 5.99 48.27
C ILE A 426 -14.82 7.08 47.90
N GLU A 427 -14.36 8.27 47.53
CA GLU A 427 -15.21 9.35 47.03
C GLU A 427 -15.71 9.12 45.59
N GLY A 428 -15.13 8.14 44.90
CA GLY A 428 -15.51 7.79 43.52
C GLY A 428 -14.81 8.62 42.44
N ASP A 429 -13.64 9.18 42.74
CA ASP A 429 -12.89 10.01 41.80
C ASP A 429 -12.01 9.19 40.85
N ALA A 430 -11.77 9.80 39.68
CA ALA A 430 -10.78 9.27 38.74
C ALA A 430 -9.35 9.36 39.34
N PRO A 431 -8.42 8.55 38.86
CA PRO A 431 -8.55 7.59 37.76
C PRO A 431 -9.23 6.28 38.18
N TRP A 432 -9.92 5.66 37.20
CA TRP A 432 -10.59 4.38 37.38
C TRP A 432 -9.66 3.22 37.02
N THR A 433 -9.83 2.10 37.72
CA THR A 433 -9.14 0.84 37.43
C THR A 433 -10.17 -0.20 36.99
N VAL A 434 -9.86 -0.89 35.91
CA VAL A 434 -10.67 -2.00 35.39
C VAL A 434 -9.92 -3.29 35.62
N ALA A 435 -10.56 -4.25 36.30
CA ALA A 435 -10.01 -5.57 36.52
C ALA A 435 -10.87 -6.66 35.87
N LEU A 436 -10.19 -7.66 35.30
CA LEU A 436 -10.82 -8.82 34.69
C LEU A 436 -9.95 -10.06 34.84
N GLN A 437 -10.59 -11.24 34.82
CA GLN A 437 -9.89 -12.51 34.74
C GLN A 437 -10.13 -13.17 33.38
N ASP A 438 -9.07 -13.74 32.79
CA ASP A 438 -9.12 -14.51 31.57
C ASP A 438 -8.09 -15.63 31.52
N SER A 439 -8.45 -16.72 30.88
CA SER A 439 -7.55 -17.87 30.62
C SER A 439 -6.78 -17.65 29.32
N VAL A 440 -5.53 -17.18 29.43
CA VAL A 440 -4.68 -16.83 28.28
C VAL A 440 -3.92 -18.05 27.78
N LEU A 441 -4.26 -18.52 26.60
CA LEU A 441 -3.71 -19.73 26.00
C LEU A 441 -2.50 -19.49 25.10
N THR A 442 -2.32 -18.27 24.61
CA THR A 442 -1.22 -17.92 23.70
C THR A 442 -0.66 -16.53 23.98
N LEU A 443 0.58 -16.31 23.57
CA LEU A 443 1.22 -14.99 23.64
C LEU A 443 0.66 -14.01 22.58
N SER A 444 -0.02 -14.52 21.56
CA SER A 444 -0.63 -13.69 20.52
C SER A 444 -1.97 -13.05 20.94
N THR A 445 -2.54 -13.51 22.08
CA THR A 445 -3.77 -12.89 22.61
C THR A 445 -3.53 -11.43 22.94
N ARG A 446 -4.36 -10.56 22.38
CA ARG A 446 -4.35 -9.11 22.59
C ARG A 446 -5.68 -8.65 23.13
N TYR A 447 -5.61 -7.69 24.04
CA TYR A 447 -6.77 -7.04 24.64
C TYR A 447 -6.78 -5.57 24.26
N TYR A 448 -7.97 -5.01 24.13
CA TYR A 448 -8.18 -3.57 23.92
C TYR A 448 -9.20 -3.09 24.95
N ALA A 449 -8.75 -2.26 25.89
CA ALA A 449 -9.62 -1.59 26.83
C ALA A 449 -9.83 -0.14 26.40
N VAL A 450 -11.07 0.35 26.42
CA VAL A 450 -11.41 1.67 25.91
C VAL A 450 -12.66 2.21 26.60
N THR A 451 -12.67 3.52 26.87
CA THR A 451 -13.87 4.20 27.34
C THR A 451 -14.90 4.40 26.22
N GLU A 452 -16.18 4.44 26.56
CA GLU A 452 -17.27 4.55 25.58
C GLU A 452 -17.14 5.77 24.65
N ASN A 453 -16.66 6.89 25.16
CA ASN A 453 -16.49 8.13 24.40
C ASN A 453 -15.34 8.10 23.38
N LEU A 454 -14.45 7.12 23.46
CA LEU A 454 -13.36 6.93 22.49
C LEU A 454 -13.63 5.84 21.46
N LYS A 455 -14.77 5.16 21.54
CA LYS A 455 -15.21 4.31 20.44
C LYS A 455 -15.43 5.19 19.21
N GLN A 456 -14.93 4.76 18.08
CA GLN A 456 -14.84 5.56 16.87
C GLN A 456 -16.06 5.36 15.98
N ASN A 457 -16.44 6.41 15.25
CA ASN A 457 -17.27 6.26 14.08
C ASN A 457 -16.39 5.94 12.86
N PRO A 458 -16.89 5.18 11.87
CA PRO A 458 -16.21 5.04 10.61
C PRO A 458 -15.86 6.39 9.98
N LYS A 459 -14.76 6.48 9.27
CA LYS A 459 -14.37 7.66 8.49
C LYS A 459 -15.40 7.98 7.41
N ALA A 460 -15.89 6.94 6.74
CA ALA A 460 -16.92 7.05 5.72
C ALA A 460 -17.65 5.71 5.54
N LEU A 461 -18.80 5.77 4.89
CA LEU A 461 -19.47 4.63 4.30
C LEU A 461 -19.46 4.77 2.78
N ARG A 462 -19.43 3.64 2.07
CA ARG A 462 -19.50 3.57 0.61
C ARG A 462 -20.35 2.37 0.20
N LEU A 463 -21.26 2.55 -0.77
CA LEU A 463 -21.95 1.40 -1.38
C LEU A 463 -21.02 0.70 -2.35
N ASN A 464 -20.91 -0.61 -2.25
CA ASN A 464 -20.27 -1.42 -3.27
C ASN A 464 -21.28 -1.64 -4.41
N LEU A 465 -21.08 -0.90 -5.51
CA LEU A 465 -21.95 -1.01 -6.67
C LEU A 465 -21.69 -2.35 -7.39
N PRO A 466 -22.75 -3.04 -7.88
CA PRO A 466 -22.55 -4.31 -8.56
C PRO A 466 -21.67 -4.17 -9.78
N SER A 467 -20.62 -4.97 -9.85
CA SER A 467 -19.70 -5.10 -10.98
C SER A 467 -19.48 -6.56 -11.34
N ASP A 468 -18.90 -6.84 -12.50
CA ASP A 468 -18.65 -8.19 -12.99
C ASP A 468 -17.32 -8.31 -13.77
N LEU A 469 -16.31 -7.59 -13.36
CA LEU A 469 -15.03 -7.54 -14.06
C LEU A 469 -14.36 -8.92 -14.16
N LYS A 470 -14.61 -9.80 -13.18
CA LYS A 470 -14.17 -11.19 -13.20
C LYS A 470 -15.02 -12.12 -14.04
N ASN A 471 -16.08 -11.62 -14.69
CA ASN A 471 -16.91 -12.44 -15.58
C ASN A 471 -16.16 -12.69 -16.91
N PRO A 472 -15.89 -13.97 -17.29
CA PRO A 472 -15.15 -14.29 -18.50
C PRO A 472 -15.96 -14.02 -19.80
N GLN A 473 -17.25 -13.72 -19.68
CA GLN A 473 -18.08 -13.31 -20.83
C GLN A 473 -17.85 -11.83 -21.23
N ASN A 474 -17.17 -11.06 -20.39
CA ASN A 474 -16.74 -9.73 -20.79
C ASN A 474 -15.85 -9.78 -22.02
N ALA A 475 -15.95 -8.78 -22.87
CA ALA A 475 -15.18 -8.66 -24.10
C ALA A 475 -14.94 -7.18 -24.43
N ALA A 476 -13.71 -6.78 -24.65
CA ALA A 476 -13.35 -5.45 -25.13
C ALA A 476 -11.91 -5.40 -25.63
N ASP A 477 -11.67 -4.68 -26.74
CA ASP A 477 -10.32 -4.32 -27.18
C ASP A 477 -9.71 -3.27 -26.26
N VAL A 478 -10.54 -2.37 -25.74
CA VAL A 478 -10.13 -1.19 -24.96
C VAL A 478 -10.82 -1.19 -23.61
N ALA A 479 -10.05 -1.26 -22.54
CA ALA A 479 -10.50 -0.95 -21.20
C ALA A 479 -10.23 0.54 -20.92
N LEU A 480 -11.31 1.33 -20.79
CA LEU A 480 -11.24 2.72 -20.39
C LEU A 480 -11.57 2.82 -18.90
N VAL A 481 -10.53 2.92 -18.07
CA VAL A 481 -10.64 3.01 -16.63
C VAL A 481 -10.72 4.47 -16.21
N THR A 482 -11.72 4.80 -15.38
CA THR A 482 -11.94 6.16 -14.90
C THR A 482 -12.65 6.16 -13.56
N PRO A 483 -12.52 7.19 -12.70
CA PRO A 483 -13.33 7.31 -11.49
C PRO A 483 -14.83 7.38 -11.80
N PHE A 484 -15.66 6.87 -10.88
CA PHE A 484 -17.12 6.81 -10.98
C PHE A 484 -17.76 8.08 -11.55
N GLN A 485 -17.33 9.24 -11.07
CA GLN A 485 -17.87 10.56 -11.49
C GLN A 485 -17.75 10.83 -12.99
N PHE A 486 -16.82 10.17 -13.68
CA PHE A 486 -16.60 10.36 -15.13
C PHE A 486 -17.11 9.22 -15.99
N THR A 487 -17.57 8.10 -15.41
CA THR A 487 -18.02 6.93 -16.18
C THR A 487 -19.16 7.25 -17.14
N LYS A 488 -20.04 8.16 -16.75
CA LYS A 488 -21.20 8.61 -17.54
C LYS A 488 -21.05 10.03 -18.10
N SER A 489 -19.86 10.62 -18.01
CA SER A 489 -19.62 11.98 -18.49
C SER A 489 -19.75 12.06 -20.00
N VAL A 490 -20.22 13.23 -20.50
CA VAL A 490 -20.41 13.45 -21.94
C VAL A 490 -19.09 13.26 -22.69
N GLY A 491 -17.98 13.79 -22.16
CA GLY A 491 -16.67 13.66 -22.76
C GLY A 491 -16.18 12.21 -22.83
N THR A 492 -16.39 11.41 -21.79
CA THR A 492 -16.04 9.98 -21.75
C THR A 492 -16.83 9.20 -22.80
N LEU A 493 -18.13 9.47 -22.91
CA LEU A 493 -18.99 8.82 -23.92
C LEU A 493 -18.60 9.24 -25.35
N GLN A 494 -18.18 10.49 -25.57
CA GLN A 494 -17.65 10.94 -26.86
C GLN A 494 -16.36 10.20 -27.23
N LEU A 495 -15.44 10.01 -26.29
CA LEU A 495 -14.22 9.23 -26.52
C LEU A 495 -14.53 7.76 -26.82
N LYS A 496 -15.42 7.13 -26.07
CA LYS A 496 -15.90 5.77 -26.36
C LYS A 496 -16.44 5.68 -27.80
N ASN A 497 -17.38 6.54 -28.16
CA ASN A 497 -18.01 6.55 -29.51
C ASN A 497 -16.96 6.80 -30.62
N LEU A 498 -15.96 7.65 -30.35
CA LEU A 498 -14.89 7.89 -31.33
C LEU A 498 -14.09 6.62 -31.61
N TRP A 499 -13.68 5.87 -30.61
CA TRP A 499 -12.93 4.62 -30.82
C TRP A 499 -13.81 3.50 -31.38
N GLU A 500 -15.06 3.40 -30.98
CA GLU A 500 -16.01 2.44 -31.55
C GLU A 500 -16.23 2.73 -33.04
N SER A 501 -16.26 4.00 -33.46
CA SER A 501 -16.31 4.38 -34.88
C SER A 501 -15.08 3.95 -35.68
N LYS A 502 -13.98 3.58 -35.02
CA LYS A 502 -12.75 3.03 -35.62
C LYS A 502 -12.68 1.51 -35.58
N GLY A 503 -13.74 0.86 -35.10
CA GLY A 503 -13.87 -0.59 -35.06
C GLY A 503 -13.40 -1.24 -33.77
N TYR A 504 -13.07 -0.47 -32.70
CA TYR A 504 -12.75 -1.02 -31.39
C TYR A 504 -14.02 -1.27 -30.57
N THR A 505 -13.97 -2.28 -29.72
CA THR A 505 -14.97 -2.51 -28.67
C THR A 505 -14.46 -1.88 -27.38
N VAL A 506 -15.18 -0.90 -26.81
CA VAL A 506 -14.73 -0.12 -25.65
C VAL A 506 -15.61 -0.41 -24.45
N LYS A 507 -15.00 -0.90 -23.35
CA LYS A 507 -15.67 -1.02 -22.04
C LYS A 507 -15.18 0.11 -21.12
N ILE A 508 -16.11 0.96 -20.66
CA ILE A 508 -15.86 1.93 -19.59
C ILE A 508 -15.92 1.17 -18.28
N ILE A 509 -14.93 1.37 -17.41
CA ILE A 509 -14.76 0.67 -16.16
C ILE A 509 -14.57 1.70 -15.05
N ASP A 510 -15.39 1.57 -14.01
CA ASP A 510 -15.16 2.33 -12.79
C ASP A 510 -13.90 1.82 -12.09
N LEU A 511 -13.04 2.74 -11.72
CA LEU A 511 -11.83 2.42 -10.96
C LEU A 511 -12.14 1.75 -9.62
N GLN A 512 -13.24 2.15 -8.96
CA GLN A 512 -13.64 1.55 -7.70
C GLN A 512 -14.05 0.08 -7.85
N ASP A 513 -14.70 -0.31 -8.94
CA ASP A 513 -15.02 -1.71 -9.25
C ASP A 513 -13.74 -2.58 -9.32
N ILE A 514 -12.64 -2.00 -9.82
CA ILE A 514 -11.34 -2.68 -9.84
C ILE A 514 -10.85 -2.90 -8.41
N PHE A 515 -10.91 -1.89 -7.55
CA PHE A 515 -10.50 -2.03 -6.16
C PHE A 515 -11.38 -3.03 -5.41
N ASP A 516 -12.68 -3.00 -5.63
CA ASP A 516 -13.64 -3.88 -4.97
C ASP A 516 -13.43 -5.35 -5.36
N GLU A 517 -13.23 -5.63 -6.64
CA GLU A 517 -13.05 -7.01 -7.10
C GLU A 517 -11.62 -7.56 -6.94
N PHE A 518 -10.60 -6.71 -6.94
CA PHE A 518 -9.20 -7.15 -6.96
C PHE A 518 -8.41 -6.81 -5.69
N ASN A 519 -8.96 -5.99 -4.80
CA ASN A 519 -8.27 -5.56 -3.57
C ASN A 519 -9.22 -5.27 -2.39
N SER A 520 -10.34 -5.97 -2.31
CA SER A 520 -11.32 -5.81 -1.21
C SER A 520 -11.75 -4.35 -0.95
N GLY A 521 -11.73 -3.50 -1.98
CA GLY A 521 -12.12 -2.09 -1.92
C GLY A 521 -10.97 -1.13 -1.56
N ILE A 522 -9.80 -1.63 -1.21
CA ILE A 522 -8.64 -0.81 -0.80
C ILE A 522 -7.97 -0.22 -2.05
N THR A 523 -7.70 1.08 -2.01
CA THR A 523 -7.04 1.80 -3.10
C THR A 523 -5.58 1.36 -3.27
N GLY A 524 -5.14 1.12 -4.51
CA GLY A 524 -3.76 0.75 -4.80
C GLY A 524 -3.46 0.76 -6.30
N ALA A 525 -2.19 0.60 -6.65
CA ALA A 525 -1.78 0.43 -8.03
C ALA A 525 -1.85 -1.03 -8.49
N GLU A 526 -1.54 -1.95 -7.60
CA GLU A 526 -1.53 -3.39 -7.85
C GLU A 526 -2.85 -3.92 -8.39
N PRO A 527 -4.04 -3.59 -7.82
CA PRO A 527 -5.33 -4.09 -8.32
C PRO A 527 -5.61 -3.68 -9.78
N ILE A 528 -5.11 -2.53 -10.25
CA ILE A 528 -5.26 -2.14 -11.65
C ILE A 528 -4.49 -3.12 -12.56
N ARG A 529 -3.27 -3.48 -12.18
CA ARG A 529 -2.47 -4.45 -12.94
C ARG A 529 -3.09 -5.85 -12.90
N ASP A 530 -3.59 -6.27 -11.76
CA ASP A 530 -4.25 -7.56 -11.57
C ASP A 530 -5.54 -7.65 -12.40
N PHE A 531 -6.33 -6.59 -12.44
CA PHE A 531 -7.46 -6.47 -13.34
C PHE A 531 -7.04 -6.61 -14.82
N VAL A 532 -6.02 -5.87 -15.26
CA VAL A 532 -5.52 -5.92 -16.65
C VAL A 532 -5.04 -7.33 -16.99
N SER A 533 -4.29 -7.96 -16.08
CA SER A 533 -3.82 -9.35 -16.22
C SER A 533 -4.99 -10.32 -16.30
N TYR A 534 -6.00 -10.16 -15.45
CA TYR A 534 -7.20 -10.99 -15.46
C TYR A 534 -7.97 -10.83 -16.77
N ALA A 535 -8.28 -9.61 -17.17
CA ALA A 535 -9.04 -9.30 -18.38
C ALA A 535 -8.33 -9.82 -19.64
N TYR A 536 -7.01 -9.61 -19.75
CA TYR A 536 -6.22 -10.13 -20.84
C TYR A 536 -6.29 -11.65 -20.97
N ASN A 537 -6.23 -12.38 -19.84
CA ASN A 537 -6.16 -13.85 -19.85
C ASN A 537 -7.53 -14.53 -19.91
N ASN A 538 -8.60 -13.89 -19.41
CA ASN A 538 -9.88 -14.56 -19.15
C ASN A 538 -11.06 -14.01 -19.95
N TRP A 539 -11.07 -12.74 -20.36
CA TRP A 539 -12.19 -12.19 -21.12
C TRP A 539 -12.32 -12.85 -22.49
N SER A 540 -13.55 -12.87 -23.00
CA SER A 540 -13.86 -13.37 -24.36
C SER A 540 -13.30 -12.44 -25.45
N GLU A 541 -13.28 -12.92 -26.71
CA GLU A 541 -12.92 -12.07 -27.85
C GLU A 541 -13.95 -10.94 -28.07
N PRO A 542 -13.51 -9.73 -28.46
CA PRO A 542 -12.13 -9.37 -28.76
C PRO A 542 -11.26 -9.29 -27.50
N GLN A 543 -10.02 -9.75 -27.60
CA GLN A 543 -9.05 -9.76 -26.50
C GLN A 543 -8.61 -8.34 -26.17
N LEU A 544 -8.45 -8.05 -24.86
CA LEU A 544 -7.95 -6.78 -24.38
C LEU A 544 -6.56 -6.47 -24.98
N SER A 545 -6.44 -5.34 -25.64
CA SER A 545 -5.25 -4.86 -26.32
C SER A 545 -4.80 -3.46 -25.90
N HIS A 546 -5.70 -2.69 -25.27
CA HIS A 546 -5.43 -1.32 -24.85
C HIS A 546 -5.99 -1.03 -23.47
N LEU A 547 -5.18 -0.39 -22.63
CA LEU A 547 -5.60 0.22 -21.37
C LEU A 547 -5.57 1.74 -21.53
N ILE A 548 -6.68 2.41 -21.23
CA ILE A 548 -6.74 3.87 -21.18
C ILE A 548 -7.11 4.28 -19.76
N LEU A 549 -6.23 5.04 -19.12
CA LEU A 549 -6.42 5.61 -17.80
C LEU A 549 -6.92 7.06 -17.98
N LEU A 550 -8.23 7.27 -17.82
CA LEU A 550 -8.85 8.58 -17.93
C LEU A 550 -8.96 9.23 -16.54
N GLY A 551 -7.92 9.90 -16.15
CA GLY A 551 -7.76 10.53 -14.84
C GLY A 551 -6.32 10.91 -14.58
N GLU A 552 -6.13 12.03 -13.86
CA GLU A 552 -4.81 12.47 -13.42
C GLU A 552 -4.27 11.54 -12.32
N GLY A 553 -2.96 11.47 -12.22
CA GLY A 553 -2.26 10.82 -11.12
C GLY A 553 -1.18 11.75 -10.58
N VAL A 554 -0.97 11.71 -9.28
CA VAL A 554 0.05 12.53 -8.62
C VAL A 554 1.15 11.67 -8.02
N ASP A 555 2.34 12.21 -7.99
CA ASP A 555 3.51 11.53 -7.46
C ASP A 555 3.54 11.49 -5.93
N ASP A 556 2.99 12.50 -5.28
CA ASP A 556 2.83 12.55 -3.83
C ASP A 556 1.37 12.24 -3.45
N THR A 557 1.13 11.01 -3.03
CA THR A 557 -0.20 10.48 -2.72
C THR A 557 -0.61 10.67 -1.25
N ARG A 558 0.28 11.21 -0.40
CA ARG A 558 0.01 11.39 1.03
C ARG A 558 -1.19 12.29 1.29
N ASP A 559 -1.92 12.01 2.35
CA ASP A 559 -3.13 12.75 2.73
C ASP A 559 -2.91 14.25 2.93
N ALA A 560 -1.75 14.64 3.45
CA ALA A 560 -1.38 16.04 3.66
C ALA A 560 -0.91 16.77 2.40
N SER A 561 -0.76 16.07 1.28
CA SER A 561 -0.29 16.69 0.04
C SER A 561 -1.34 17.61 -0.58
N PRO A 562 -1.01 18.87 -0.91
CA PRO A 562 -1.94 19.77 -1.60
C PRO A 562 -2.40 19.26 -2.98
N SER A 563 -1.60 18.41 -3.62
CA SER A 563 -1.89 17.81 -4.92
C SER A 563 -2.74 16.56 -4.85
N ARG A 564 -2.95 15.93 -3.67
CA ARG A 564 -3.73 14.71 -3.51
C ARG A 564 -5.13 14.78 -4.13
N LYS A 565 -5.79 15.93 -4.07
CA LYS A 565 -7.12 16.13 -4.68
C LYS A 565 -7.17 15.87 -6.20
N TYR A 566 -6.01 15.85 -6.87
CA TYR A 566 -5.89 15.54 -8.29
C TYR A 566 -5.50 14.09 -8.55
N ASN A 567 -5.21 13.29 -7.50
CA ASN A 567 -4.86 11.89 -7.62
C ASN A 567 -6.14 11.06 -7.84
N LEU A 568 -6.57 10.98 -9.08
CA LEU A 568 -7.78 10.27 -9.47
C LEU A 568 -7.52 8.79 -9.80
N ILE A 569 -6.38 8.50 -10.38
CA ILE A 569 -5.93 7.13 -10.67
C ILE A 569 -4.51 6.96 -10.12
N PRO A 570 -4.27 6.02 -9.21
CA PRO A 570 -2.97 5.78 -8.62
C PRO A 570 -1.82 5.74 -9.61
N VAL A 571 -0.65 6.13 -9.19
CA VAL A 571 0.58 6.11 -10.00
C VAL A 571 1.57 5.14 -9.38
N LYS A 572 1.90 4.06 -10.11
CA LYS A 572 3.00 3.19 -9.69
C LYS A 572 4.33 3.82 -10.02
N LYS A 573 5.22 3.87 -9.04
CA LYS A 573 6.61 4.27 -9.24
C LYS A 573 7.43 3.04 -9.61
N THR A 574 8.23 3.17 -10.65
CA THR A 574 9.24 2.19 -11.05
C THR A 574 10.59 2.86 -11.10
N TRP A 575 11.64 2.09 -10.87
CA TRP A 575 12.97 2.65 -10.88
C TRP A 575 13.52 2.77 -12.30
N THR A 576 14.15 3.90 -12.59
CA THR A 576 14.88 4.14 -13.83
C THR A 576 16.32 4.55 -13.52
N TYR A 577 17.24 4.09 -14.33
CA TYR A 577 18.69 4.37 -14.17
C TYR A 577 19.00 5.87 -14.07
N LYS A 578 18.31 6.68 -14.87
CA LYS A 578 18.64 8.11 -14.99
C LYS A 578 17.86 9.00 -14.01
N HIS A 579 16.65 8.61 -13.63
CA HIS A 579 15.74 9.49 -12.91
C HIS A 579 15.29 8.92 -11.54
N GLY A 580 15.84 7.76 -11.14
CA GLY A 580 15.41 7.09 -9.90
C GLY A 580 13.96 6.61 -9.99
N ALA A 581 13.21 6.77 -8.91
CA ALA A 581 11.80 6.42 -8.85
C ALA A 581 10.98 7.35 -9.75
N THR A 582 10.35 6.77 -10.75
CA THR A 582 9.61 7.49 -11.78
C THR A 582 8.24 6.88 -11.99
N ALA A 583 7.22 7.72 -12.12
CA ALA A 583 5.87 7.29 -12.48
C ALA A 583 5.87 6.49 -13.79
N SER A 584 5.18 5.35 -13.81
CA SER A 584 5.19 4.45 -14.95
C SER A 584 3.84 3.78 -15.17
N ASP A 585 3.05 4.28 -16.09
CA ASP A 585 1.83 3.61 -16.53
C ASP A 585 2.13 2.31 -17.31
N ASN A 586 3.35 2.19 -17.86
CA ASN A 586 3.82 0.97 -18.51
C ASN A 586 3.79 -0.25 -17.58
N TRP A 587 3.99 -0.04 -16.28
CA TRP A 587 3.97 -1.12 -15.30
C TRP A 587 2.63 -1.86 -15.22
N TYR A 588 1.51 -1.16 -15.43
CA TYR A 588 0.16 -1.76 -15.39
C TYR A 588 -0.07 -2.80 -16.49
N VAL A 589 0.69 -2.72 -17.56
CA VAL A 589 0.51 -3.55 -18.75
C VAL A 589 1.67 -4.51 -19.00
N CYS A 590 2.65 -4.59 -18.11
CA CYS A 590 3.69 -5.61 -18.09
C CYS A 590 3.19 -6.84 -17.32
N ILE A 591 2.25 -7.59 -17.89
CA ILE A 591 1.45 -8.63 -17.20
C ILE A 591 1.94 -10.06 -17.48
N ILE A 592 2.79 -10.25 -18.47
CA ILE A 592 3.33 -11.57 -18.84
C ILE A 592 4.84 -11.58 -18.62
N GLY A 593 5.32 -12.58 -17.90
CA GLY A 593 6.74 -12.70 -17.59
C GLY A 593 7.18 -11.74 -16.46
N ASN A 594 8.49 -11.50 -16.39
CA ASN A 594 9.09 -10.63 -15.38
C ASN A 594 10.05 -9.64 -16.05
N ASP A 595 9.53 -8.88 -16.99
CA ASP A 595 10.29 -7.84 -17.72
C ASP A 595 9.49 -6.53 -17.78
N SER A 596 10.08 -5.50 -18.36
CA SER A 596 9.49 -4.15 -18.46
C SER A 596 8.92 -3.85 -19.86
N VAL A 597 8.69 -4.89 -20.68
CA VAL A 597 8.10 -4.71 -22.02
C VAL A 597 6.58 -4.83 -21.91
N PRO A 598 5.82 -3.83 -22.39
CA PRO A 598 4.36 -3.89 -22.30
C PRO A 598 3.79 -5.03 -23.16
N ASP A 599 2.77 -5.70 -22.63
CA ASP A 599 2.05 -6.76 -23.34
C ASP A 599 0.88 -6.24 -24.14
N ILE A 600 0.30 -5.14 -23.70
CA ILE A 600 -0.72 -4.38 -24.38
C ILE A 600 -0.36 -2.89 -24.38
N SER A 601 -1.07 -2.09 -25.16
CA SER A 601 -0.86 -0.63 -25.16
C SER A 601 -1.45 0.03 -23.93
N VAL A 602 -0.80 1.07 -23.42
CA VAL A 602 -1.32 1.91 -22.33
C VAL A 602 -1.23 3.39 -22.69
N ALA A 603 -2.22 4.16 -22.28
CA ALA A 603 -2.20 5.60 -22.34
C ALA A 603 -2.92 6.20 -21.13
N ARG A 604 -2.38 7.28 -20.58
CA ARG A 604 -3.06 8.11 -19.58
C ARG A 604 -3.51 9.40 -20.21
N ILE A 605 -4.78 9.76 -19.95
CA ILE A 605 -5.34 11.06 -20.28
C ILE A 605 -5.46 11.82 -18.96
N GLY A 606 -4.48 12.68 -18.67
CA GLY A 606 -4.36 13.43 -17.42
C GLY A 606 -5.40 14.54 -17.35
N VAL A 607 -6.54 14.23 -16.74
CA VAL A 607 -7.69 15.12 -16.55
C VAL A 607 -8.22 15.00 -15.14
N TRP A 608 -8.75 16.08 -14.54
CA TRP A 608 -9.35 16.06 -13.21
C TRP A 608 -10.75 16.69 -13.15
N ASN A 609 -11.33 17.07 -14.30
CA ASN A 609 -12.69 17.58 -14.37
C ASN A 609 -13.33 17.31 -15.74
N GLU A 610 -14.65 17.40 -15.80
CA GLU A 610 -15.46 17.16 -17.00
C GLU A 610 -15.04 18.04 -18.19
N GLN A 611 -14.74 19.33 -17.98
CA GLN A 611 -14.40 20.23 -19.06
C GLN A 611 -13.12 19.78 -19.78
N GLN A 612 -12.11 19.32 -19.03
CA GLN A 612 -10.88 18.82 -19.66
C GLN A 612 -11.13 17.53 -20.47
N ILE A 613 -12.04 16.69 -20.02
CA ILE A 613 -12.44 15.48 -20.79
C ILE A 613 -13.10 15.89 -22.09
N LEU A 614 -14.01 16.88 -22.06
CA LEU A 614 -14.66 17.44 -23.25
C LEU A 614 -13.66 18.04 -24.22
N ASP A 615 -12.73 18.84 -23.73
CA ASP A 615 -11.68 19.49 -24.53
C ASP A 615 -10.78 18.43 -25.21
N TYR A 616 -10.41 17.38 -24.47
CA TYR A 616 -9.63 16.27 -25.03
C TYR A 616 -10.42 15.48 -26.06
N ALA A 617 -11.69 15.18 -25.80
CA ALA A 617 -12.58 14.49 -26.75
C ALA A 617 -12.77 15.28 -28.04
N ALA A 618 -12.96 16.60 -27.95
CA ALA A 618 -13.06 17.48 -29.10
C ALA A 618 -11.73 17.50 -29.90
N LYS A 619 -10.60 17.59 -29.24
CA LYS A 619 -9.28 17.52 -29.87
C LYS A 619 -9.05 16.18 -30.58
N ALA A 620 -9.36 15.07 -29.91
CA ALA A 620 -9.22 13.73 -30.49
C ALA A 620 -10.12 13.54 -31.69
N SER A 621 -11.42 13.96 -31.60
CA SER A 621 -12.37 13.90 -32.69
C SER A 621 -11.91 14.76 -33.87
N SER A 622 -11.43 15.96 -33.62
CA SER A 622 -10.91 16.84 -34.70
C SER A 622 -9.70 16.21 -35.39
N TYR A 623 -8.83 15.56 -34.63
CA TYR A 623 -7.66 14.86 -35.16
C TYR A 623 -8.07 13.67 -36.05
N HIS A 624 -9.00 12.84 -35.61
CA HIS A 624 -9.36 11.59 -36.28
C HIS A 624 -10.35 11.79 -37.43
N ASN A 625 -11.26 12.75 -37.32
CA ASN A 625 -12.35 12.92 -38.28
C ASN A 625 -12.06 13.95 -39.39
N ASN A 626 -10.94 14.64 -39.31
CA ASN A 626 -10.60 15.62 -40.31
C ASN A 626 -9.86 14.96 -41.50
N PRO A 627 -10.49 14.74 -42.64
CA PRO A 627 -9.94 13.95 -43.76
C PRO A 627 -8.94 14.76 -44.59
N GLN A 628 -7.91 15.34 -43.99
CA GLN A 628 -7.05 16.24 -44.75
C GLN A 628 -5.79 15.56 -45.32
N PRO A 629 -5.65 15.42 -46.62
CA PRO A 629 -4.35 15.25 -47.25
C PRO A 629 -3.49 16.52 -47.22
N GLN A 630 -4.05 17.67 -46.79
CA GLN A 630 -3.41 18.98 -46.85
C GLN A 630 -3.11 19.65 -45.50
N ARG A 631 -2.97 18.89 -44.46
CA ARG A 631 -2.51 19.44 -43.17
C ARG A 631 -1.02 19.76 -43.27
N LEU A 632 -0.71 20.99 -43.58
CA LEU A 632 0.69 21.47 -43.61
C LEU A 632 1.45 21.13 -42.32
N TRP A 633 0.77 21.13 -41.15
CA TRP A 633 1.41 20.76 -39.90
C TRP A 633 1.80 19.28 -39.82
N ASN A 634 1.13 18.36 -40.55
CA ASN A 634 1.50 16.94 -40.59
C ASN A 634 2.81 16.70 -41.35
N SER A 635 3.22 17.66 -42.17
CA SER A 635 4.49 17.63 -42.91
C SER A 635 5.62 18.38 -42.19
N HIS A 636 5.34 19.01 -41.04
CA HIS A 636 6.33 19.68 -40.25
C HIS A 636 6.94 18.75 -39.20
N LEU A 637 8.26 18.60 -39.26
CA LEU A 637 9.03 17.95 -38.22
C LEU A 637 9.66 19.06 -37.35
N THR A 638 9.28 19.05 -36.08
CA THR A 638 9.85 19.99 -35.10
C THR A 638 10.93 19.28 -34.31
N PHE A 639 12.14 19.76 -34.39
CA PHE A 639 13.28 19.30 -33.58
C PHE A 639 13.42 20.21 -32.38
N THR A 640 13.39 19.66 -31.18
CA THR A 640 13.68 20.36 -29.95
C THR A 640 14.97 19.81 -29.36
N SER A 641 15.86 20.69 -28.97
CA SER A 641 17.10 20.30 -28.29
C SER A 641 17.19 21.06 -26.96
N GLY A 642 17.65 20.36 -25.90
CA GLY A 642 18.06 21.00 -24.66
C GLY A 642 19.48 21.53 -24.80
N GLY A 643 19.86 22.49 -23.96
CA GLY A 643 21.19 23.09 -23.94
C GLY A 643 21.14 24.61 -23.89
N LYS A 644 22.28 25.23 -23.75
CA LYS A 644 22.41 26.72 -23.82
C LYS A 644 22.59 27.14 -25.27
N ILE A 645 21.68 27.96 -25.76
CA ILE A 645 21.70 28.53 -27.13
C ILE A 645 23.05 29.22 -27.47
N THR A 646 23.81 29.60 -26.44
CA THR A 646 25.09 30.29 -26.57
C THR A 646 26.31 29.39 -26.49
N ASP A 647 26.11 28.04 -26.35
CA ASP A 647 27.22 27.11 -26.29
C ASP A 647 27.54 26.59 -27.69
N PRO A 648 28.70 26.94 -28.27
CA PRO A 648 29.08 26.48 -29.61
C PRO A 648 29.32 24.97 -29.68
N ASP A 649 29.49 24.31 -28.54
CA ASP A 649 29.68 22.85 -28.42
C ASP A 649 28.39 22.09 -28.10
N ASP A 650 27.22 22.73 -28.22
CA ASP A 650 25.93 22.09 -27.97
C ASP A 650 25.68 20.96 -28.99
N ILE A 651 26.05 19.76 -28.58
CA ILE A 651 25.94 18.51 -29.36
C ILE A 651 24.49 18.27 -29.79
N PHE A 652 23.50 18.58 -28.96
CA PHE A 652 22.09 18.34 -29.27
C PHE A 652 21.58 19.23 -30.40
N SER A 653 21.88 20.50 -30.38
CA SER A 653 21.55 21.42 -31.45
C SER A 653 22.24 21.03 -32.79
N GLN A 654 23.50 20.67 -32.73
CA GLN A 654 24.26 20.26 -33.93
C GLN A 654 23.69 18.93 -34.51
N GLN A 655 23.31 17.97 -33.67
CA GLN A 655 22.69 16.71 -34.11
C GLN A 655 21.32 16.97 -34.73
N SER A 656 20.49 17.79 -34.12
CA SER A 656 19.17 18.15 -34.63
C SER A 656 19.29 18.85 -36.00
N GLU A 657 20.25 19.78 -36.15
CA GLU A 657 20.48 20.45 -37.42
C GLU A 657 21.06 19.50 -38.49
N LYS A 658 21.87 18.54 -38.10
CA LYS A 658 22.37 17.50 -39.04
C LYS A 658 21.25 16.64 -39.59
N ILE A 659 20.30 16.23 -38.76
CA ILE A 659 19.11 15.44 -39.17
C ILE A 659 18.21 16.30 -40.08
N ARG A 660 18.01 17.58 -39.75
CA ARG A 660 17.22 18.51 -40.55
C ARG A 660 17.75 18.71 -41.98
N ARG A 661 19.09 18.57 -42.17
CA ARG A 661 19.72 18.73 -43.47
C ARG A 661 19.74 17.45 -44.32
N GLN A 662 19.52 16.30 -43.72
CA GLN A 662 19.32 15.03 -44.43
C GLN A 662 17.87 14.88 -44.92
#